data_46ce5a34420c3616d09748470fc666a3
#
_entry.id   46ce5a34420c3616d09748470fc666a3
#
_cell.length_a   1.000
_cell.length_b   1.000
_cell.length_c   1.000
_cell.angle_alpha   90.00
_cell.angle_beta   90.00
_cell.angle_gamma   90.00
#
_symmetry.space_group_name_H-M   'P 1'
#
loop_
_entity.id
_entity.type
_entity.pdbx_description
1 polymer ?
#
loop_
_entity_poly.entity_id
_entity_poly.type
_entity_poly.pdbx_seq_one_letter_code
_entity_poly.pdbx_strand_id
1 'polypeptide(L)'
;MLLRRRTRIPRVWPVLALILALAVTSTSWQPAHASPAAGSGQAVPPPPKPEPIKVRQLPLPPVTPSIEAGSCTTENNPRGTGCIGQSPGLFSGNFLPDSRNIVATVLFTGAPAAPHPSSIYTGQQLILVRADGTTFPNGDAWKCVTCGIPPGNAPGPADAMDYPQAFGDGKRVLAGTNIIDCGPYKLADRACTPQRVRIYPIRWNTTADGSGPGGSIRELRLHPDDTHLGFSSMTVTGGRLDQFSYMGRLQFNPSPTTGTPLVPRYDLVKVSRLFDPNATQPVDVDPSDPGKLRFDPFVPSVGELRGFSADGREVTYVGYPAESSNIDVFAADLTTGKVRRLTADPEYVDPVDLSPDGKWTVVMDTRGTDRLSFLSAMRGVPGITDLLSASAISAARNNGKRRFFQPYLIDAYGDRGSYAGQRLNAAGDGSPGSINDPLWNGRADPKWSPDGTHIAYWQSLAVAPDCGGQNPLPCPVSTAPGGRTERLMIADLTSRPPQTREPVVPVSDTVPWGVPYEPGSAIPARTHLTQGTYTLDGKKSGSAEVTVTENSTRTAISTVAVTYQDYSDDGRYVINGTETMTLQNDTPFHNKIDWFSDLVRTDIGTGRVHATKRTSPDGFHLDITVGTNKFQATGTLTTTVDGHVYNQPANGT
;
A
#
# COMPACT_ATOMS: atom_id res chain seq x y z
N MET A 1 -19.39 33.65 -38.24
CA MET A 1 -18.15 33.74 -37.48
C MET A 1 -18.43 33.24 -36.05
N LEU A 2 -18.30 31.92 -35.85
CA LEU A 2 -18.73 31.21 -34.62
C LEU A 2 -17.49 30.82 -33.85
N LEU A 3 -17.23 31.51 -32.75
CA LEU A 3 -16.19 31.19 -31.76
C LEU A 3 -16.63 29.97 -30.94
N ARG A 4 -16.00 28.83 -31.16
CA ARG A 4 -16.07 27.66 -30.27
C ARG A 4 -15.24 27.91 -29.02
N ARG A 5 -15.89 28.16 -27.89
CA ARG A 5 -15.29 28.06 -26.57
C ARG A 5 -14.99 26.57 -26.25
N ARG A 6 -13.72 26.22 -26.20
CA ARG A 6 -13.27 24.92 -25.60
C ARG A 6 -13.30 25.06 -24.08
N THR A 7 -14.29 24.48 -23.47
CA THR A 7 -14.31 24.23 -22.04
C THR A 7 -13.24 23.17 -21.73
N ARG A 8 -12.19 23.56 -21.02
CA ARG A 8 -11.24 22.63 -20.42
C ARG A 8 -11.91 22.00 -19.22
N ILE A 9 -12.23 20.73 -19.30
CA ILE A 9 -12.64 19.90 -18.16
C ILE A 9 -11.36 19.64 -17.34
N PRO A 10 -11.32 19.97 -16.05
CA PRO A 10 -10.20 19.56 -15.21
C PRO A 10 -10.20 18.03 -15.15
N ARG A 11 -9.11 17.41 -15.59
CA ARG A 11 -8.87 15.97 -15.38
C ARG A 11 -8.69 15.74 -13.87
N VAL A 12 -9.76 15.42 -13.20
CA VAL A 12 -9.69 14.80 -11.87
C VAL A 12 -9.20 13.39 -12.09
N TRP A 13 -7.95 13.12 -11.79
CA TRP A 13 -7.42 11.77 -11.73
C TRP A 13 -8.00 11.10 -10.47
N PRO A 14 -8.79 10.03 -10.61
CA PRO A 14 -9.13 9.23 -9.44
C PRO A 14 -7.81 8.62 -8.91
N VAL A 15 -7.55 8.78 -7.63
CA VAL A 15 -6.59 7.96 -6.91
C VAL A 15 -7.12 6.53 -6.99
N LEU A 16 -6.66 5.77 -7.99
CA LEU A 16 -7.00 4.36 -8.16
C LEU A 16 -6.38 3.61 -6.98
N ALA A 17 -7.21 3.34 -6.00
CA ALA A 17 -6.86 2.38 -4.97
C ALA A 17 -6.77 1.00 -5.63
N LEU A 18 -5.69 0.35 -5.38
CA LEU A 18 -5.16 -0.87 -5.93
C LEU A 18 -6.11 -2.05 -5.93
N ILE A 19 -6.02 -2.80 -6.99
CA ILE A 19 -6.51 -4.17 -7.07
C ILE A 19 -5.31 -5.08 -7.22
N LEU A 20 -5.19 -6.00 -6.28
CA LEU A 20 -4.38 -7.18 -6.44
C LEU A 20 -5.10 -8.12 -7.41
N ALA A 21 -4.69 -8.18 -8.66
CA ALA A 21 -4.99 -9.29 -9.53
C ALA A 21 -3.84 -10.28 -9.40
N LEU A 22 -4.04 -11.32 -8.58
CA LEU A 22 -3.14 -12.45 -8.47
C LEU A 22 -3.60 -13.52 -9.45
N ALA A 23 -2.85 -13.73 -10.51
CA ALA A 23 -2.99 -14.87 -11.39
C ALA A 23 -1.64 -15.55 -11.57
N VAL A 24 -1.62 -16.85 -11.60
CA VAL A 24 -0.49 -17.74 -11.31
C VAL A 24 -0.18 -18.66 -12.47
N THR A 25 1.09 -18.99 -12.75
CA THR A 25 1.66 -20.32 -13.02
C THR A 25 3.07 -20.27 -13.58
N SER A 26 3.82 -21.20 -13.55
CA SER A 26 4.53 -22.45 -13.34
C SER A 26 5.71 -22.55 -14.35
N THR A 27 6.80 -23.13 -14.15
CA THR A 27 7.52 -24.22 -13.53
C THR A 27 9.04 -23.98 -13.66
N SER A 28 9.98 -24.49 -12.96
CA SER A 28 10.32 -25.64 -12.16
C SER A 28 11.73 -25.54 -11.51
N TRP A 29 11.85 -26.17 -10.31
CA TRP A 29 12.99 -26.73 -9.58
C TRP A 29 13.91 -25.78 -8.81
N GLN A 30 14.17 -25.95 -7.52
CA GLN A 30 14.22 -27.03 -6.54
C GLN A 30 13.98 -26.52 -5.10
N PRO A 31 13.83 -27.38 -4.07
CA PRO A 31 13.07 -27.07 -2.85
C PRO A 31 13.92 -26.37 -1.79
N ALA A 32 13.34 -25.37 -1.15
CA ALA A 32 13.84 -24.88 0.11
C ALA A 32 12.68 -24.72 1.09
N HIS A 33 12.73 -25.47 2.14
CA HIS A 33 11.84 -25.38 3.30
C HIS A 33 11.95 -23.99 3.93
N ALA A 34 10.82 -23.31 4.17
CA ALA A 34 10.81 -22.14 5.00
C ALA A 34 9.66 -22.23 6.00
N SER A 35 9.98 -22.68 7.16
CA SER A 35 9.30 -22.25 8.40
C SER A 35 9.62 -20.78 8.67
N PRO A 36 8.81 -20.02 9.46
CA PRO A 36 9.16 -18.67 9.84
C PRO A 36 10.60 -18.67 10.36
N ALA A 37 11.35 -17.67 9.97
CA ALA A 37 12.78 -17.61 10.19
C ALA A 37 13.14 -17.64 11.69
N ALA A 38 13.10 -18.80 12.29
CA ALA A 38 13.93 -19.17 13.39
C ALA A 38 15.31 -19.51 12.82
N GLY A 39 16.08 -18.50 12.50
CA GLY A 39 17.53 -18.66 12.43
C GLY A 39 17.97 -19.11 13.81
N SER A 40 18.68 -20.24 13.85
CA SER A 40 19.29 -20.81 15.06
C SER A 40 18.31 -21.04 16.22
N GLY A 41 17.73 -22.16 16.39
CA GLY A 41 17.18 -22.79 17.61
C GLY A 41 16.71 -21.93 18.80
N GLN A 42 16.63 -20.61 18.68
CA GLN A 42 16.14 -19.69 19.69
C GLN A 42 14.62 -19.67 19.68
N ALA A 43 14.02 -19.94 20.83
CA ALA A 43 12.58 -19.80 21.02
C ALA A 43 12.16 -18.35 20.74
N VAL A 44 11.06 -18.17 20.00
CA VAL A 44 10.46 -16.85 19.78
C VAL A 44 10.18 -16.21 21.15
N PRO A 45 10.64 -14.97 21.40
CA PRO A 45 10.45 -14.35 22.72
C PRO A 45 8.96 -14.07 22.98
N PRO A 46 8.56 -13.94 24.25
CA PRO A 46 7.21 -13.53 24.57
C PRO A 46 6.90 -12.15 23.96
N PRO A 47 5.62 -11.85 23.66
CA PRO A 47 5.21 -10.55 23.17
C PRO A 47 5.72 -9.41 24.03
N PRO A 48 6.18 -8.29 23.43
CA PRO A 48 6.60 -7.12 24.18
C PRO A 48 5.41 -6.49 24.91
N LYS A 49 5.67 -5.87 26.05
CA LYS A 49 4.66 -5.05 26.72
C LYS A 49 4.40 -3.78 25.89
N PRO A 50 3.16 -3.25 25.88
CA PRO A 50 2.88 -1.96 25.29
C PRO A 50 3.80 -0.87 25.84
N GLU A 51 4.32 -0.03 24.97
CA GLU A 51 5.17 1.11 25.34
C GLU A 51 4.37 2.42 25.38
N PRO A 52 4.82 3.43 26.15
CA PRO A 52 4.15 4.72 26.21
C PRO A 52 4.33 5.49 24.91
N ILE A 53 3.22 5.87 24.29
CA ILE A 53 3.17 6.61 23.03
C ILE A 53 2.37 7.90 23.23
N LYS A 54 2.93 9.02 22.76
CA LYS A 54 2.23 10.31 22.70
C LYS A 54 1.92 10.66 21.26
N VAL A 55 0.64 10.75 20.91
CA VAL A 55 0.20 11.16 19.57
C VAL A 55 -0.09 12.65 19.53
N ARG A 56 0.33 13.31 18.47
CA ARG A 56 0.02 14.74 18.23
C ARG A 56 -0.16 15.03 16.75
N GLN A 57 -0.96 16.03 16.45
CA GLN A 57 -1.13 16.57 15.10
C GLN A 57 -0.03 17.57 14.80
N LEU A 58 0.57 17.50 13.61
CA LEU A 58 1.54 18.48 13.14
C LEU A 58 0.83 19.64 12.39
N PRO A 59 1.37 20.85 12.51
CA PRO A 59 0.81 22.00 11.83
C PRO A 59 0.95 21.90 10.30
N LEU A 60 -0.14 22.18 9.62
CA LEU A 60 -0.21 22.33 8.16
C LEU A 60 -0.54 23.78 7.81
N PRO A 61 -0.42 24.21 6.54
CA PRO A 61 -0.85 25.53 6.10
C PRO A 61 -2.30 25.83 6.52
N PRO A 62 -2.65 27.09 6.76
CA PRO A 62 -4.00 27.50 7.11
C PRO A 62 -5.03 27.11 6.04
N VAL A 63 -6.24 26.78 6.48
CA VAL A 63 -7.36 26.44 5.59
C VAL A 63 -8.13 27.70 5.21
N THR A 64 -8.41 27.86 3.91
CA THR A 64 -9.31 28.94 3.43
C THR A 64 -10.78 28.58 3.63
N PRO A 65 -11.68 29.57 3.72
CA PRO A 65 -13.12 29.34 3.75
C PRO A 65 -13.65 28.68 2.46
N SER A 66 -13.01 28.93 1.32
CA SER A 66 -13.36 28.33 0.04
C SER A 66 -12.10 28.14 -0.83
N ILE A 67 -12.24 27.44 -1.96
CA ILE A 67 -11.17 27.25 -2.95
C ILE A 67 -11.13 28.34 -4.01
N GLU A 68 -12.03 29.33 -3.93
CA GLU A 68 -12.08 30.44 -4.87
C GLU A 68 -10.87 31.35 -4.74
N ALA A 69 -10.43 31.91 -5.89
CA ALA A 69 -9.31 32.84 -5.91
C ALA A 69 -9.57 34.02 -4.97
N GLY A 70 -8.58 34.38 -4.14
CA GLY A 70 -8.67 35.48 -3.19
C GLY A 70 -9.29 35.12 -1.84
N SER A 71 -9.76 33.87 -1.62
CA SER A 71 -10.30 33.45 -0.33
C SER A 71 -9.23 33.27 0.76
N CYS A 72 -7.95 33.12 0.38
CA CYS A 72 -6.82 33.20 1.31
C CYS A 72 -6.49 34.65 1.63
N THR A 73 -6.95 35.16 2.76
CA THR A 73 -6.77 36.54 3.20
C THR A 73 -5.76 36.63 4.33
N THR A 74 -5.32 37.85 4.66
CA THR A 74 -4.46 38.10 5.83
C THR A 74 -5.14 37.74 7.16
N GLU A 75 -6.47 37.66 7.21
CA GLU A 75 -7.21 37.18 8.38
C GLU A 75 -7.00 35.66 8.55
N ASN A 76 -7.09 34.87 7.47
CA ASN A 76 -6.86 33.44 7.50
C ASN A 76 -5.39 33.09 7.67
N ASN A 77 -4.51 33.89 7.07
CA ASN A 77 -3.07 33.70 7.11
C ASN A 77 -2.32 35.02 7.29
N PRO A 78 -2.15 35.51 8.52
CA PRO A 78 -1.51 36.81 8.81
C PRO A 78 -0.02 36.84 8.42
N ARG A 79 0.61 35.70 8.15
CA ARG A 79 1.99 35.65 7.70
C ARG A 79 2.18 35.83 6.21
N GLY A 80 1.10 35.84 5.44
CA GLY A 80 1.15 36.03 3.98
C GLY A 80 1.75 34.86 3.21
N THR A 81 1.86 33.68 3.84
CA THR A 81 2.23 32.41 3.17
C THR A 81 1.01 31.74 2.56
N GLY A 82 1.16 30.55 1.95
CA GLY A 82 0.05 29.88 1.26
C GLY A 82 -1.04 29.33 2.18
N CYS A 83 -2.24 29.22 1.64
CA CYS A 83 -3.36 28.52 2.24
C CYS A 83 -3.73 27.26 1.45
N ILE A 84 -4.37 26.31 2.13
CA ILE A 84 -4.90 25.07 1.55
C ILE A 84 -6.41 25.04 1.66
N GLY A 85 -7.08 24.20 0.86
CA GLY A 85 -8.51 23.92 1.01
C GLY A 85 -8.81 22.97 2.17
N GLN A 86 -10.10 22.72 2.43
CA GLN A 86 -10.53 21.76 3.45
C GLN A 86 -10.05 20.34 3.14
N SER A 87 -9.99 19.96 1.87
CA SER A 87 -9.40 18.71 1.38
C SER A 87 -8.05 19.02 0.73
N PRO A 88 -6.96 19.08 1.49
CA PRO A 88 -5.69 19.61 1.01
C PRO A 88 -4.91 18.67 0.09
N GLY A 89 -5.42 17.48 -0.25
CA GLY A 89 -4.69 16.50 -1.06
C GLY A 89 -3.35 16.12 -0.41
N LEU A 90 -3.39 15.88 0.90
CA LEU A 90 -2.20 15.61 1.70
C LEU A 90 -1.61 14.23 1.35
N PHE A 91 -0.30 14.21 1.12
CA PHE A 91 0.51 12.99 1.22
C PHE A 91 1.63 13.23 2.23
N SER A 92 1.69 12.39 3.26
CA SER A 92 2.83 12.36 4.18
C SER A 92 3.92 11.47 3.63
N GLY A 93 5.15 11.92 3.71
CA GLY A 93 6.34 11.15 3.38
C GLY A 93 7.15 10.79 4.62
N ASN A 94 8.43 10.47 4.40
CA ASN A 94 9.37 10.16 5.45
C ASN A 94 10.00 11.43 6.05
N PHE A 95 10.82 11.22 7.06
CA PHE A 95 11.63 12.28 7.66
C PHE A 95 12.86 12.61 6.81
N LEU A 96 13.33 13.84 6.88
CA LEU A 96 14.71 14.15 6.54
C LEU A 96 15.68 13.41 7.47
N PRO A 97 16.96 13.25 7.08
CA PRO A 97 17.95 12.55 7.92
C PRO A 97 18.16 13.16 9.32
N ASP A 98 17.67 14.36 9.56
CA ASP A 98 17.76 15.06 10.84
C ASP A 98 16.67 14.63 11.86
N SER A 99 15.75 13.76 11.51
CA SER A 99 14.60 13.32 12.33
C SER A 99 13.67 14.47 12.80
N ARG A 100 13.86 15.69 12.30
CA ARG A 100 13.13 16.90 12.73
C ARG A 100 12.16 17.44 11.70
N ASN A 101 12.35 17.06 10.46
CA ASN A 101 11.55 17.55 9.34
C ASN A 101 10.93 16.38 8.60
N ILE A 102 9.64 16.50 8.30
CA ILE A 102 8.88 15.53 7.49
C ILE A 102 8.63 16.18 6.14
N VAL A 103 8.87 15.43 5.05
CA VAL A 103 8.43 15.83 3.72
C VAL A 103 6.94 15.50 3.56
N ALA A 104 6.18 16.44 3.01
CA ALA A 104 4.77 16.24 2.71
C ALA A 104 4.40 17.03 1.45
N THR A 105 3.30 16.63 0.80
CA THR A 105 2.71 17.43 -0.30
C THR A 105 1.31 17.86 0.07
N VAL A 106 0.96 19.07 -0.36
CA VAL A 106 -0.36 19.66 -0.16
C VAL A 106 -0.79 20.43 -1.41
N LEU A 107 -2.10 20.57 -1.60
CA LEU A 107 -2.68 21.37 -2.67
C LEU A 107 -2.96 22.79 -2.16
N PHE A 108 -2.13 23.75 -2.59
CA PHE A 108 -2.36 25.16 -2.28
C PHE A 108 -3.47 25.76 -3.16
N THR A 109 -4.25 26.66 -2.56
CA THR A 109 -5.36 27.37 -3.20
C THR A 109 -5.12 28.89 -3.30
N GLY A 110 -3.93 29.38 -2.95
CA GLY A 110 -3.55 30.77 -3.01
C GLY A 110 -2.81 31.25 -1.76
N ALA A 111 -2.59 32.54 -1.71
CA ALA A 111 -2.02 33.26 -0.57
C ALA A 111 -2.60 34.68 -0.52
N PRO A 112 -2.49 35.41 0.60
CA PRO A 112 -2.67 36.86 0.61
C PRO A 112 -1.71 37.54 -0.41
N ALA A 113 -2.15 38.68 -0.97
CA ALA A 113 -1.40 39.34 -2.05
C ALA A 113 0.01 39.83 -1.67
N ALA A 114 0.30 39.92 -0.39
CA ALA A 114 1.61 40.33 0.15
C ALA A 114 1.98 39.44 1.34
N PRO A 115 3.26 39.20 1.62
CA PRO A 115 4.46 39.74 0.93
C PRO A 115 4.83 38.99 -0.36
N HIS A 116 4.15 37.89 -0.68
CA HIS A 116 4.42 37.07 -1.87
C HIS A 116 3.25 37.06 -2.83
N PRO A 117 3.48 36.95 -4.15
CA PRO A 117 2.41 36.77 -5.11
C PRO A 117 1.60 35.51 -4.79
N SER A 118 0.27 35.62 -4.76
CA SER A 118 -0.61 34.46 -4.53
C SER A 118 -0.40 33.33 -5.55
N SER A 119 0.07 33.68 -6.74
CA SER A 119 0.31 32.75 -7.85
C SER A 119 1.41 31.70 -7.59
N ILE A 120 2.31 31.93 -6.62
CA ILE A 120 3.31 30.90 -6.29
C ILE A 120 2.76 29.80 -5.38
N TYR A 121 1.61 30.04 -4.73
CA TYR A 121 0.96 29.08 -3.83
C TYR A 121 -0.29 28.49 -4.51
N THR A 122 -0.06 27.75 -5.58
CA THR A 122 -1.13 27.12 -6.36
C THR A 122 -0.76 25.69 -6.72
N GLY A 123 -1.76 24.82 -6.81
CA GLY A 123 -1.57 23.42 -7.17
C GLY A 123 -0.84 22.60 -6.09
N GLN A 124 -0.45 21.39 -6.46
CA GLN A 124 0.26 20.50 -5.55
C GLN A 124 1.71 20.96 -5.38
N GLN A 125 2.13 21.09 -4.14
CA GLN A 125 3.46 21.58 -3.77
C GLN A 125 4.07 20.70 -2.67
N LEU A 126 5.41 20.56 -2.71
CA LEU A 126 6.18 19.91 -1.66
C LEU A 126 6.42 20.90 -0.51
N ILE A 127 6.14 20.47 0.70
CA ILE A 127 6.43 21.20 1.93
C ILE A 127 7.33 20.37 2.86
N LEU A 128 8.08 21.05 3.71
CA LEU A 128 8.70 20.49 4.92
C LEU A 128 7.87 20.91 6.12
N VAL A 129 7.60 19.97 7.03
CA VAL A 129 6.88 20.22 8.29
C VAL A 129 7.80 19.92 9.47
N ARG A 130 7.89 20.83 10.43
CA ARG A 130 8.65 20.64 11.67
C ARG A 130 7.96 19.61 12.56
N ALA A 131 8.67 18.54 12.88
CA ALA A 131 8.21 17.50 13.79
C ALA A 131 8.56 17.80 15.26
N ASP A 132 9.49 18.69 15.52
CA ASP A 132 10.03 19.01 16.85
C ASP A 132 9.34 20.19 17.56
N GLY A 133 8.26 20.72 16.99
CA GLY A 133 7.52 21.87 17.54
C GLY A 133 8.17 23.23 17.31
N THR A 134 9.29 23.29 16.60
CA THR A 134 9.96 24.55 16.22
C THR A 134 9.35 25.15 14.95
N THR A 135 9.82 26.34 14.56
CA THR A 135 9.39 27.01 13.32
C THR A 135 10.56 27.29 12.39
N PHE A 136 10.26 27.48 11.12
CA PHE A 136 11.18 28.02 10.13
C PHE A 136 11.35 29.55 10.33
N PRO A 137 12.34 30.18 9.69
CA PRO A 137 12.58 31.61 9.85
C PRO A 137 11.41 32.53 9.48
N ASN A 138 10.45 32.06 8.68
CA ASN A 138 9.20 32.76 8.38
C ASN A 138 8.17 32.70 9.51
N GLY A 139 8.47 32.00 10.61
CA GLY A 139 7.60 31.82 11.77
C GLY A 139 6.56 30.70 11.63
N ASP A 140 6.49 30.01 10.48
CA ASP A 140 5.62 28.84 10.30
C ASP A 140 6.33 27.56 10.71
N ALA A 141 5.57 26.57 11.18
CA ALA A 141 6.08 25.22 11.41
C ALA A 141 6.26 24.42 10.10
N TRP A 142 6.00 25.04 8.97
CA TRP A 142 6.17 24.45 7.64
C TRP A 142 6.87 25.42 6.70
N LYS A 143 7.49 24.87 5.64
CA LYS A 143 8.18 25.63 4.57
C LYS A 143 7.80 25.02 3.24
N CYS A 144 7.32 25.82 2.30
CA CYS A 144 7.16 25.33 0.92
C CYS A 144 8.52 25.24 0.24
N VAL A 145 8.81 24.11 -0.36
CA VAL A 145 10.07 23.85 -1.08
C VAL A 145 9.92 24.21 -2.56
N THR A 146 8.75 23.92 -3.15
CA THR A 146 8.54 24.05 -4.59
C THR A 146 7.77 25.31 -5.00
N CYS A 147 7.20 26.07 -4.05
CA CYS A 147 6.51 27.31 -4.36
C CYS A 147 7.43 28.35 -4.99
N GLY A 148 7.07 28.84 -6.17
CA GLY A 148 7.80 29.92 -6.85
C GLY A 148 9.13 29.49 -7.50
N ILE A 149 9.28 28.20 -7.83
CA ILE A 149 10.41 27.74 -8.65
C ILE A 149 10.33 28.40 -10.04
N PRO A 150 11.44 28.99 -10.54
CA PRO A 150 11.47 29.52 -11.90
C PRO A 150 11.16 28.43 -12.94
N PRO A 151 10.38 28.74 -13.99
CA PRO A 151 10.01 27.74 -15.02
C PRO A 151 11.22 27.01 -15.64
N GLY A 152 12.36 27.67 -15.79
CA GLY A 152 13.59 27.04 -16.30
C GLY A 152 14.22 26.00 -15.35
N ASN A 153 13.81 25.97 -14.10
CA ASN A 153 14.25 24.99 -13.12
C ASN A 153 13.28 23.78 -13.00
N ALA A 154 12.11 23.85 -13.64
CA ALA A 154 11.11 22.80 -13.70
C ALA A 154 10.62 22.63 -15.16
N PRO A 155 11.51 22.25 -16.10
CA PRO A 155 11.22 22.26 -17.53
C PRO A 155 10.34 21.07 -17.97
N GLY A 156 10.17 20.06 -17.15
CA GLY A 156 9.31 18.90 -17.41
C GLY A 156 7.85 19.15 -17.05
N PRO A 157 6.93 18.27 -17.47
CA PRO A 157 5.57 18.31 -16.97
C PRO A 157 5.60 18.12 -15.45
N ALA A 158 4.88 18.98 -14.73
CA ALA A 158 4.66 18.82 -13.30
C ALA A 158 3.57 17.74 -13.09
N ASP A 159 3.97 16.48 -13.11
CA ASP A 159 3.10 15.38 -12.71
C ASP A 159 2.87 15.43 -11.18
N ALA A 160 1.89 14.66 -10.71
CA ALA A 160 1.58 14.58 -9.28
C ALA A 160 2.83 14.30 -8.43
N MET A 161 2.95 14.99 -7.30
CA MET A 161 4.05 14.82 -6.33
C MET A 161 3.64 13.88 -5.19
N ASP A 162 3.07 12.73 -5.54
CA ASP A 162 2.55 11.77 -4.56
C ASP A 162 3.68 11.05 -3.82
N TYR A 163 3.39 10.56 -2.62
CA TYR A 163 4.31 9.74 -1.81
C TYR A 163 5.74 10.31 -1.69
N PRO A 164 5.91 11.55 -1.19
CA PRO A 164 7.22 12.18 -1.14
C PRO A 164 8.17 11.42 -0.21
N GLN A 165 9.41 11.21 -0.65
CA GLN A 165 10.44 10.48 0.10
C GLN A 165 11.77 11.21 0.01
N ALA A 166 12.34 11.61 1.16
CA ALA A 166 13.62 12.26 1.22
C ALA A 166 14.77 11.26 0.98
N PHE A 167 15.76 11.69 0.21
CA PHE A 167 17.04 10.99 0.09
C PHE A 167 17.86 11.12 1.38
N GLY A 168 18.76 10.18 1.61
CA GLY A 168 19.65 10.16 2.77
C GLY A 168 20.63 11.35 2.80
N ASP A 169 20.82 12.06 1.67
CA ASP A 169 21.63 13.29 1.62
C ASP A 169 20.91 14.52 2.21
N GLY A 170 19.59 14.45 2.38
CA GLY A 170 18.75 15.55 2.86
C GLY A 170 18.63 16.73 1.89
N LYS A 171 19.07 16.57 0.65
CA LYS A 171 19.10 17.60 -0.40
C LYS A 171 18.06 17.35 -1.48
N ARG A 172 17.63 16.10 -1.63
CA ARG A 172 16.71 15.65 -2.67
C ARG A 172 15.47 14.99 -2.07
N VAL A 173 14.35 15.05 -2.80
CA VAL A 173 13.11 14.32 -2.53
C VAL A 173 12.63 13.67 -3.80
N LEU A 174 12.32 12.39 -3.74
CA LEU A 174 11.48 11.69 -4.69
C LEU A 174 10.02 12.06 -4.39
N ALA A 175 9.27 12.59 -5.35
CA ALA A 175 7.84 12.88 -5.19
C ALA A 175 7.09 12.57 -6.50
N GLY A 176 6.18 11.60 -6.45
CA GLY A 176 5.57 11.04 -7.65
C GLY A 176 6.65 10.54 -8.62
N THR A 177 6.59 11.00 -9.86
CA THR A 177 7.57 10.69 -10.91
C THR A 177 8.65 11.79 -11.05
N ASN A 178 8.95 12.51 -9.97
CA ASN A 178 9.90 13.62 -9.98
C ASN A 178 10.95 13.47 -8.90
N ILE A 179 12.14 14.01 -9.17
CA ILE A 179 13.16 14.30 -8.16
C ILE A 179 13.28 15.80 -8.00
N ILE A 180 13.02 16.28 -6.79
CA ILE A 180 13.18 17.67 -6.37
C ILE A 180 14.55 17.78 -5.73
N ASP A 181 15.41 18.67 -6.25
CA ASP A 181 16.82 18.78 -5.89
C ASP A 181 17.18 20.22 -5.54
N CYS A 182 17.80 20.46 -4.40
CA CYS A 182 18.30 21.76 -3.97
C CYS A 182 19.82 21.94 -4.17
N GLY A 183 20.41 21.12 -5.01
CA GLY A 183 21.84 21.16 -5.34
C GLY A 183 22.72 20.88 -4.11
N PRO A 184 23.66 21.77 -3.76
CA PRO A 184 24.57 21.52 -2.62
C PRO A 184 23.90 21.71 -1.26
N TYR A 185 22.69 22.26 -1.19
CA TYR A 185 22.05 22.67 0.06
C TYR A 185 21.08 21.61 0.57
N LYS A 186 21.02 21.43 1.90
CA LYS A 186 19.95 20.65 2.52
C LYS A 186 18.62 21.39 2.36
N LEU A 187 17.55 20.63 2.16
CA LEU A 187 16.20 21.18 1.94
C LEU A 187 15.70 22.05 3.10
N ALA A 188 16.09 21.69 4.34
CA ALA A 188 15.73 22.45 5.54
C ALA A 188 16.54 23.75 5.69
N ASP A 189 17.66 23.90 5.00
CA ASP A 189 18.53 25.06 5.10
C ASP A 189 17.86 26.34 4.56
N ARG A 190 18.20 27.47 5.14
CA ARG A 190 17.78 28.79 4.65
C ARG A 190 18.30 29.07 3.23
N ALA A 191 19.45 28.50 2.89
CA ALA A 191 20.06 28.63 1.58
C ALA A 191 19.31 27.87 0.48
N CYS A 192 18.49 26.89 0.81
CA CYS A 192 17.60 26.22 -0.14
C CYS A 192 16.39 27.12 -0.43
N THR A 193 16.51 27.93 -1.47
CA THR A 193 15.47 28.85 -1.96
C THR A 193 14.86 28.33 -3.25
N PRO A 194 13.64 28.75 -3.63
CA PRO A 194 12.99 28.31 -4.87
C PRO A 194 13.86 28.49 -6.13
N GLN A 195 14.71 29.53 -6.18
CA GLN A 195 15.62 29.80 -7.30
C GLN A 195 16.72 28.73 -7.45
N ARG A 196 16.98 27.97 -6.41
CA ARG A 196 17.99 26.90 -6.36
C ARG A 196 17.40 25.50 -6.50
N VAL A 197 16.11 25.37 -6.27
CA VAL A 197 15.40 24.09 -6.42
C VAL A 197 15.18 23.80 -7.90
N ARG A 198 15.42 22.55 -8.28
CA ARG A 198 15.17 22.00 -9.61
C ARG A 198 14.25 20.79 -9.49
N ILE A 199 13.39 20.59 -10.49
CA ILE A 199 12.51 19.43 -10.61
C ILE A 199 12.93 18.67 -11.86
N TYR A 200 13.33 17.41 -11.68
CA TYR A 200 13.72 16.51 -12.74
C TYR A 200 12.71 15.38 -12.87
N PRO A 201 12.09 15.17 -14.05
CA PRO A 201 11.21 14.02 -14.27
C PRO A 201 12.00 12.71 -14.26
N ILE A 202 11.34 11.63 -13.89
CA ILE A 202 11.85 10.26 -13.99
C ILE A 202 11.24 9.60 -15.21
N ARG A 203 12.04 8.89 -16.01
CA ARG A 203 11.60 8.15 -17.17
C ARG A 203 12.07 6.70 -17.13
N TRP A 204 11.16 5.78 -17.40
CA TRP A 204 11.48 4.37 -17.64
C TRP A 204 11.35 4.06 -19.13
N ASN A 205 12.46 3.70 -19.76
CA ASN A 205 12.43 3.34 -21.18
C ASN A 205 11.73 1.99 -21.40
N THR A 206 10.72 1.98 -22.27
CA THR A 206 9.95 0.76 -22.61
C THR A 206 9.97 0.41 -24.10
N THR A 207 10.71 1.16 -24.92
CA THR A 207 10.83 0.90 -26.35
C THR A 207 12.26 0.54 -26.73
N ALA A 208 12.44 -0.36 -27.70
CA ALA A 208 13.76 -0.82 -28.13
C ALA A 208 14.64 0.31 -28.68
N ASP A 209 14.03 1.29 -29.35
CA ASP A 209 14.72 2.45 -29.94
C ASP A 209 14.89 3.64 -28.95
N GLY A 210 14.42 3.49 -27.74
CA GLY A 210 14.45 4.54 -26.73
C GLY A 210 13.46 5.68 -26.94
N SER A 211 12.56 5.61 -27.92
CA SER A 211 11.58 6.65 -28.25
C SER A 211 10.42 6.76 -27.24
N GLY A 212 9.57 7.76 -27.44
CA GLY A 212 8.32 7.93 -26.70
C GLY A 212 8.49 8.40 -25.24
N PRO A 213 7.37 8.49 -24.50
CA PRO A 213 7.35 9.04 -23.13
C PRO A 213 7.86 8.05 -22.06
N GLY A 214 8.08 6.79 -22.42
CA GLY A 214 8.39 5.72 -21.48
C GLY A 214 7.16 5.02 -20.92
N GLY A 215 7.40 4.06 -20.03
CA GLY A 215 6.35 3.25 -19.38
C GLY A 215 5.65 3.97 -18.24
N SER A 216 4.47 3.50 -17.92
CA SER A 216 3.73 3.93 -16.74
C SER A 216 4.44 3.42 -15.49
N ILE A 217 4.76 4.32 -14.58
CA ILE A 217 5.35 4.02 -13.28
C ILE A 217 4.46 4.59 -12.18
N ARG A 218 4.25 3.82 -11.11
CA ARG A 218 3.43 4.24 -9.98
C ARG A 218 4.03 3.79 -8.65
N GLU A 219 3.68 4.50 -7.61
CA GLU A 219 4.06 4.20 -6.24
C GLU A 219 5.56 3.90 -6.08
N LEU A 220 6.36 4.83 -6.59
CA LEU A 220 7.80 4.74 -6.51
C LEU A 220 8.27 4.69 -5.05
N ARG A 221 9.22 3.82 -4.77
CA ARG A 221 9.82 3.65 -3.43
C ARG A 221 11.33 3.76 -3.53
N LEU A 222 11.87 4.74 -2.82
CA LEU A 222 13.31 4.99 -2.79
C LEU A 222 14.01 3.90 -1.98
N HIS A 223 15.01 3.27 -2.57
CA HIS A 223 15.89 2.38 -1.84
C HIS A 223 16.84 3.20 -0.95
N PRO A 224 17.17 2.72 0.27
CA PRO A 224 18.00 3.50 1.20
C PRO A 224 19.45 3.75 0.77
N ASP A 225 19.90 3.19 -0.35
CA ASP A 225 21.21 3.51 -0.96
C ASP A 225 21.21 4.79 -1.81
N ASP A 226 20.07 5.49 -1.91
CA ASP A 226 19.89 6.72 -2.71
C ASP A 226 20.15 6.56 -4.22
N THR A 227 20.23 5.32 -4.69
CA THR A 227 20.61 4.98 -6.07
C THR A 227 19.56 4.14 -6.78
N HIS A 228 18.95 3.21 -6.06
CA HIS A 228 17.91 2.34 -6.62
C HIS A 228 16.51 2.78 -6.24
N LEU A 229 15.56 2.33 -7.03
CA LEU A 229 14.16 2.68 -6.92
C LEU A 229 13.29 1.46 -7.22
N GLY A 230 12.37 1.15 -6.33
CA GLY A 230 11.29 0.21 -6.58
C GLY A 230 10.07 0.93 -7.15
N PHE A 231 9.33 0.28 -8.04
CA PHE A 231 8.10 0.82 -8.59
C PHE A 231 7.18 -0.29 -9.10
N SER A 232 5.91 0.06 -9.30
CA SER A 232 4.93 -0.84 -9.90
C SER A 232 4.44 -0.27 -11.23
N SER A 233 4.04 -1.16 -12.15
CA SER A 233 3.41 -0.81 -13.42
C SER A 233 2.16 -1.66 -13.62
N MET A 234 1.06 -1.00 -13.99
CA MET A 234 -0.19 -1.67 -14.31
C MET A 234 -0.26 -2.02 -15.79
N THR A 235 -0.88 -3.15 -16.08
CA THR A 235 -1.15 -3.64 -17.42
C THR A 235 -2.51 -4.33 -17.48
N VAL A 236 -3.02 -4.59 -18.67
CA VAL A 236 -4.20 -5.42 -18.90
C VAL A 236 -3.75 -6.66 -19.66
N THR A 237 -3.93 -7.83 -19.05
CA THR A 237 -3.56 -9.11 -19.65
C THR A 237 -4.75 -10.07 -19.58
N GLY A 238 -5.11 -10.71 -20.68
CA GLY A 238 -6.26 -11.63 -20.72
C GLY A 238 -7.61 -10.98 -20.34
N GLY A 239 -7.77 -9.67 -20.55
CA GLY A 239 -8.97 -8.93 -20.15
C GLY A 239 -9.04 -8.55 -18.68
N ARG A 240 -7.98 -8.81 -17.91
CA ARG A 240 -7.88 -8.46 -16.47
C ARG A 240 -6.82 -7.41 -16.23
N LEU A 241 -7.08 -6.52 -15.28
CA LEU A 241 -6.08 -5.61 -14.75
C LEU A 241 -5.04 -6.41 -13.96
N ASP A 242 -3.78 -6.20 -14.29
CA ASP A 242 -2.63 -6.81 -13.61
C ASP A 242 -1.60 -5.76 -13.22
N GLN A 243 -0.69 -6.13 -12.32
CA GLN A 243 0.37 -5.26 -11.84
C GLN A 243 1.65 -6.06 -11.64
N PHE A 244 2.75 -5.50 -12.12
CA PHE A 244 4.10 -6.03 -11.87
C PHE A 244 4.93 -5.00 -11.11
N SER A 245 5.77 -5.50 -10.22
CA SER A 245 6.75 -4.69 -9.50
C SER A 245 8.14 -4.83 -10.11
N TYR A 246 8.88 -3.75 -10.06
CA TYR A 246 10.20 -3.60 -10.65
C TYR A 246 11.15 -2.92 -9.68
N MET A 247 12.44 -3.15 -9.88
CA MET A 247 13.53 -2.39 -9.26
C MET A 247 14.48 -1.91 -10.35
N GLY A 248 14.93 -0.68 -10.28
CA GLY A 248 15.86 -0.10 -11.25
C GLY A 248 16.78 0.93 -10.62
N ARG A 249 17.88 1.24 -11.31
CA ARG A 249 18.84 2.28 -10.93
C ARG A 249 18.40 3.64 -11.47
N LEU A 250 18.46 4.66 -10.63
CA LEU A 250 18.33 6.07 -11.04
C LEU A 250 19.64 6.55 -11.67
N GLN A 251 19.59 6.99 -12.91
CA GLN A 251 20.71 7.59 -13.61
C GLN A 251 20.36 8.99 -14.10
N PHE A 252 21.06 10.01 -13.60
CA PHE A 252 20.86 11.37 -14.09
C PHE A 252 21.37 11.53 -15.52
N ASN A 253 20.50 12.06 -16.38
CA ASN A 253 20.77 12.34 -17.79
C ASN A 253 20.60 13.84 -18.05
N PRO A 254 21.69 14.62 -18.11
CA PRO A 254 21.62 16.08 -18.27
C PRO A 254 21.20 16.53 -19.68
N SER A 255 21.34 15.66 -20.69
CA SER A 255 21.11 16.02 -22.09
C SER A 255 20.58 14.82 -22.87
N PRO A 256 19.34 14.39 -22.59
CA PRO A 256 18.77 13.24 -23.28
C PRO A 256 18.56 13.54 -24.78
N THR A 257 18.94 12.59 -25.62
CA THR A 257 18.81 12.68 -27.10
C THR A 257 17.65 11.86 -27.64
N THR A 258 17.07 10.96 -26.82
CA THR A 258 15.95 10.10 -27.20
C THR A 258 14.90 10.06 -26.11
N GLY A 259 13.66 9.76 -26.46
CA GLY A 259 12.52 9.69 -25.54
C GLY A 259 12.15 11.03 -24.92
N THR A 260 10.87 11.22 -24.64
CA THR A 260 10.36 12.48 -24.05
C THR A 260 10.15 12.35 -22.55
N PRO A 261 10.30 13.47 -21.79
CA PRO A 261 10.70 14.80 -22.23
C PRO A 261 12.20 14.91 -22.51
N LEU A 262 12.59 15.69 -23.53
CA LEU A 262 13.99 15.98 -23.88
C LEU A 262 14.54 17.14 -23.02
N VAL A 263 14.47 16.97 -21.71
CA VAL A 263 14.99 17.91 -20.70
C VAL A 263 15.87 17.13 -19.73
N PRO A 264 16.74 17.78 -18.93
CA PRO A 264 17.47 17.10 -17.87
C PRO A 264 16.50 16.25 -17.02
N ARG A 265 16.81 14.97 -16.85
CA ARG A 265 15.93 14.00 -16.19
C ARG A 265 16.70 12.87 -15.54
N TYR A 266 16.01 12.05 -14.77
CA TYR A 266 16.51 10.74 -14.35
C TYR A 266 15.93 9.65 -15.24
N ASP A 267 16.78 8.80 -15.81
CA ASP A 267 16.38 7.58 -16.50
C ASP A 267 16.47 6.40 -15.52
N LEU A 268 15.45 5.52 -15.52
CA LEU A 268 15.49 4.23 -14.84
C LEU A 268 16.18 3.23 -15.77
N VAL A 269 17.35 2.77 -15.34
CA VAL A 269 18.20 1.82 -16.06
C VAL A 269 18.41 0.55 -15.25
N LYS A 270 18.90 -0.51 -15.91
CA LYS A 270 19.14 -1.81 -15.26
C LYS A 270 17.91 -2.30 -14.47
N VAL A 271 16.76 -2.22 -15.11
CA VAL A 271 15.49 -2.59 -14.49
C VAL A 271 15.36 -4.10 -14.42
N SER A 272 15.01 -4.64 -13.25
CA SER A 272 14.62 -6.03 -13.04
C SER A 272 13.15 -6.09 -12.64
N ARG A 273 12.38 -6.98 -13.27
CA ARG A 273 11.03 -7.31 -12.83
C ARG A 273 11.12 -8.26 -11.64
N LEU A 274 10.42 -7.95 -10.54
CA LEU A 274 10.41 -8.73 -9.31
C LEU A 274 9.36 -9.86 -9.35
N PHE A 275 9.25 -10.48 -10.48
CA PHE A 275 8.36 -11.59 -10.77
C PHE A 275 8.88 -12.37 -11.98
N ASP A 276 9.09 -13.68 -11.82
CA ASP A 276 9.42 -14.61 -12.90
C ASP A 276 8.22 -15.54 -13.15
N PRO A 277 7.57 -15.50 -14.32
CA PRO A 277 6.47 -16.40 -14.64
C PRO A 277 6.90 -17.88 -14.76
N ASN A 278 8.18 -18.15 -14.88
CA ASN A 278 8.74 -19.51 -14.98
C ASN A 278 9.24 -20.06 -13.63
N ALA A 279 9.24 -19.25 -12.58
CA ALA A 279 9.57 -19.69 -11.23
C ALA A 279 8.35 -20.33 -10.55
N THR A 280 8.58 -21.05 -9.45
CA THR A 280 7.51 -21.58 -8.59
C THR A 280 6.59 -20.47 -8.14
N GLN A 281 5.29 -20.73 -8.16
CA GLN A 281 4.24 -19.80 -7.79
C GLN A 281 3.60 -20.19 -6.45
N PRO A 282 2.91 -19.27 -5.75
CA PRO A 282 2.25 -19.57 -4.49
C PRO A 282 1.24 -20.72 -4.54
N VAL A 283 0.55 -20.87 -5.65
CA VAL A 283 -0.30 -22.05 -5.95
C VAL A 283 0.17 -22.64 -7.27
N ASP A 284 0.63 -23.86 -7.25
CA ASP A 284 1.23 -24.50 -8.43
C ASP A 284 0.89 -25.99 -8.50
N VAL A 285 0.96 -26.57 -9.69
CA VAL A 285 0.85 -28.03 -9.86
C VAL A 285 2.14 -28.68 -9.36
N ASP A 286 2.02 -29.78 -8.62
CA ASP A 286 3.18 -30.54 -8.19
C ASP A 286 3.88 -31.16 -9.43
N PRO A 287 5.15 -30.82 -9.70
CA PRO A 287 5.83 -31.33 -10.89
C PRO A 287 6.06 -32.86 -10.84
N SER A 288 5.95 -33.48 -9.68
CA SER A 288 6.07 -34.94 -9.52
C SER A 288 4.72 -35.66 -9.63
N ASP A 289 3.60 -34.95 -9.46
CA ASP A 289 2.24 -35.48 -9.55
C ASP A 289 1.27 -34.44 -10.14
N PRO A 290 0.98 -34.49 -11.44
CA PRO A 290 0.10 -33.53 -12.10
C PRO A 290 -1.33 -33.46 -11.55
N GLY A 291 -1.75 -34.43 -10.74
CA GLY A 291 -3.03 -34.44 -10.04
C GLY A 291 -3.01 -33.68 -8.70
N LYS A 292 -1.86 -33.17 -8.28
CA LYS A 292 -1.69 -32.48 -6.99
C LYS A 292 -1.33 -31.02 -7.15
N LEU A 293 -1.74 -30.21 -6.15
CA LEU A 293 -1.29 -28.83 -5.97
C LEU A 293 -0.27 -28.73 -4.87
N ARG A 294 0.63 -27.76 -5.03
CA ARG A 294 1.45 -27.17 -3.98
C ARG A 294 0.91 -25.81 -3.60
N PHE A 295 0.89 -25.52 -2.31
CA PHE A 295 0.58 -24.22 -1.77
C PHE A 295 1.73 -23.73 -0.91
N ASP A 296 2.46 -22.73 -1.41
CA ASP A 296 3.56 -22.07 -0.69
C ASP A 296 3.52 -20.55 -0.90
N PRO A 297 2.95 -19.78 0.04
CA PRO A 297 2.90 -18.33 -0.04
C PRO A 297 4.27 -17.65 0.21
N PHE A 298 5.32 -18.42 0.54
CA PHE A 298 6.67 -17.92 0.83
C PHE A 298 7.63 -17.94 -0.38
N VAL A 299 7.11 -18.18 -1.56
CA VAL A 299 7.90 -17.96 -2.79
C VAL A 299 7.95 -16.47 -3.14
N PRO A 300 9.05 -15.94 -3.71
CA PRO A 300 9.15 -14.53 -4.05
C PRO A 300 8.20 -14.19 -5.20
N SER A 301 7.09 -13.56 -4.88
CA SER A 301 6.08 -13.10 -5.83
C SER A 301 5.59 -11.72 -5.40
N VAL A 302 6.34 -10.68 -5.82
CA VAL A 302 6.04 -9.30 -5.42
C VAL A 302 4.84 -8.78 -6.20
N GLY A 303 3.68 -8.75 -5.56
CA GLY A 303 2.46 -8.21 -6.13
C GLY A 303 2.47 -6.69 -6.12
N GLU A 304 2.48 -6.08 -4.94
CA GLU A 304 2.56 -4.64 -4.75
C GLU A 304 3.74 -4.27 -3.86
N LEU A 305 4.72 -3.60 -4.44
CA LEU A 305 5.91 -3.15 -3.73
C LEU A 305 5.55 -2.00 -2.78
N ARG A 306 5.99 -2.10 -1.51
CA ARG A 306 5.69 -1.13 -0.45
C ARG A 306 6.91 -0.37 0.07
N GLY A 307 8.10 -0.91 -0.07
CA GLY A 307 9.32 -0.25 0.40
C GLY A 307 10.48 -1.22 0.50
N PHE A 308 11.43 -0.84 1.34
CA PHE A 308 12.63 -1.62 1.60
C PHE A 308 12.93 -1.63 3.10
N SER A 309 13.68 -2.63 3.56
CA SER A 309 14.24 -2.60 4.91
C SER A 309 15.22 -1.42 5.08
N ALA A 310 15.42 -0.98 6.32
CA ALA A 310 16.28 0.18 6.61
C ALA A 310 17.74 -0.03 6.16
N ASP A 311 18.21 -1.27 6.14
CA ASP A 311 19.53 -1.67 5.63
C ASP A 311 19.55 -1.92 4.12
N GLY A 312 18.39 -1.92 3.45
CA GLY A 312 18.23 -2.12 2.01
C GLY A 312 18.29 -3.56 1.54
N ARG A 313 18.39 -4.55 2.41
CA ARG A 313 18.50 -5.97 2.01
C ARG A 313 17.20 -6.57 1.50
N GLU A 314 16.08 -6.12 2.02
CA GLU A 314 14.78 -6.70 1.73
C GLU A 314 13.86 -5.70 1.02
N VAL A 315 13.09 -6.18 0.07
CA VAL A 315 11.91 -5.49 -0.47
C VAL A 315 10.68 -5.90 0.33
N THR A 316 9.87 -4.92 0.76
CA THR A 316 8.59 -5.16 1.44
C THR A 316 7.44 -5.03 0.44
N TYR A 317 6.44 -5.91 0.55
CA TYR A 317 5.35 -5.97 -0.42
C TYR A 317 4.09 -6.63 0.17
N VAL A 318 2.95 -6.37 -0.48
CA VAL A 318 1.73 -7.15 -0.26
C VAL A 318 1.88 -8.47 -1.01
N GLY A 319 1.85 -9.58 -0.26
CA GLY A 319 2.07 -10.92 -0.80
C GLY A 319 0.80 -11.69 -1.11
N TYR A 320 0.97 -12.94 -1.56
CA TYR A 320 -0.13 -13.87 -1.74
C TYR A 320 -0.67 -14.30 -0.37
N PRO A 321 -2.01 -14.38 -0.17
CA PRO A 321 -2.59 -14.76 1.11
C PRO A 321 -2.09 -16.13 1.59
N ALA A 322 -1.45 -16.16 2.76
CA ALA A 322 -1.04 -17.40 3.40
C ALA A 322 -2.24 -18.14 4.02
N GLU A 323 -3.30 -17.42 4.30
CA GLU A 323 -4.60 -17.93 4.76
C GLU A 323 -5.69 -17.18 3.99
N SER A 324 -6.77 -17.85 3.65
CA SER A 324 -7.83 -17.33 2.78
C SER A 324 -8.33 -15.96 3.21
N SER A 325 -8.34 -15.03 2.27
CA SER A 325 -8.78 -13.64 2.41
C SER A 325 -8.00 -12.81 3.44
N ASN A 326 -6.91 -13.33 3.99
CA ASN A 326 -6.03 -12.61 4.91
C ASN A 326 -4.86 -11.99 4.14
N ILE A 327 -4.92 -10.68 3.92
CA ILE A 327 -3.90 -9.96 3.15
C ILE A 327 -2.84 -9.43 4.10
N ASP A 328 -1.61 -9.88 3.88
CA ASP A 328 -0.44 -9.58 4.71
C ASP A 328 0.68 -8.90 3.94
N VAL A 329 1.57 -8.27 4.70
CA VAL A 329 2.84 -7.78 4.19
C VAL A 329 3.94 -8.79 4.44
N PHE A 330 4.81 -8.91 3.43
CA PHE A 330 5.95 -9.80 3.40
C PHE A 330 7.22 -9.01 3.12
N ALA A 331 8.35 -9.61 3.42
CA ALA A 331 9.66 -9.13 2.99
C ALA A 331 10.41 -10.24 2.25
N ALA A 332 11.04 -9.90 1.12
CA ALA A 332 11.90 -10.80 0.36
C ALA A 332 13.33 -10.24 0.31
N ASP A 333 14.30 -11.06 0.65
CA ASP A 333 15.71 -10.72 0.52
C ASP A 333 16.07 -10.56 -0.96
N LEU A 334 16.62 -9.41 -1.33
CA LEU A 334 16.93 -9.05 -2.71
C LEU A 334 18.02 -9.92 -3.36
N THR A 335 18.84 -10.57 -2.55
CA THR A 335 19.92 -11.44 -3.04
C THR A 335 19.49 -12.89 -3.13
N THR A 336 18.81 -13.41 -2.09
CA THR A 336 18.53 -14.85 -1.96
C THR A 336 17.10 -15.22 -2.37
N GLY A 337 16.18 -14.25 -2.44
CA GLY A 337 14.75 -14.50 -2.62
C GLY A 337 14.06 -15.10 -1.40
N LYS A 338 14.73 -15.20 -0.24
CA LYS A 338 14.11 -15.72 0.97
C LYS A 338 12.98 -14.79 1.42
N VAL A 339 11.78 -15.33 1.56
CA VAL A 339 10.58 -14.61 1.98
C VAL A 339 10.28 -14.85 3.46
N ARG A 340 9.85 -13.80 4.15
CA ARG A 340 9.27 -13.86 5.50
C ARG A 340 7.98 -13.05 5.57
N ARG A 341 7.00 -13.53 6.32
CA ARG A 341 5.73 -12.86 6.59
C ARG A 341 5.93 -11.89 7.75
N LEU A 342 5.51 -10.64 7.62
CA LEU A 342 5.65 -9.59 8.63
C LEU A 342 4.40 -9.48 9.52
N THR A 343 3.23 -9.80 8.97
CA THR A 343 1.93 -9.76 9.66
C THR A 343 1.18 -11.05 9.44
N ALA A 344 0.26 -11.38 10.36
CA ALA A 344 -0.57 -12.58 10.27
C ALA A 344 -1.93 -12.42 10.97
N ASP A 345 -2.30 -11.22 11.40
CA ASP A 345 -3.63 -10.95 11.96
C ASP A 345 -4.69 -11.04 10.86
N PRO A 346 -5.85 -11.69 11.09
CA PRO A 346 -6.85 -11.93 10.05
C PRO A 346 -7.61 -10.66 9.66
N GLU A 347 -6.98 -9.79 8.90
CA GLU A 347 -7.51 -8.53 8.39
C GLU A 347 -6.79 -8.15 7.09
N TYR A 348 -6.63 -6.88 6.78
CA TYR A 348 -5.93 -6.38 5.60
C TYR A 348 -4.84 -5.40 5.99
N VAL A 349 -3.62 -5.74 5.67
CA VAL A 349 -2.45 -4.87 5.80
C VAL A 349 -1.97 -4.46 4.41
N ASP A 350 -1.58 -3.18 4.27
CA ASP A 350 -1.06 -2.70 3.01
C ASP A 350 0.21 -1.85 3.21
N PRO A 351 0.17 -0.59 3.69
CA PRO A 351 1.38 0.18 3.87
C PRO A 351 2.20 -0.32 5.06
N VAL A 352 3.51 -0.36 4.88
CA VAL A 352 4.47 -0.87 5.86
C VAL A 352 5.77 -0.06 5.84
N ASP A 353 6.40 0.07 7.00
CA ASP A 353 7.77 0.57 7.13
C ASP A 353 8.50 -0.16 8.26
N LEU A 354 9.79 -0.46 8.05
CA LEU A 354 10.62 -1.15 9.03
C LEU A 354 11.44 -0.13 9.84
N SER A 355 11.59 -0.38 11.15
CA SER A 355 12.37 0.50 12.02
C SER A 355 13.83 0.56 11.60
N PRO A 356 14.57 1.64 11.94
CA PRO A 356 15.99 1.80 11.61
C PRO A 356 16.89 0.66 12.10
N ASP A 357 16.51 -0.02 13.19
CA ASP A 357 17.22 -1.18 13.77
C ASP A 357 16.66 -2.54 13.29
N GLY A 358 15.71 -2.55 12.38
CA GLY A 358 15.09 -3.77 11.83
C GLY A 358 14.28 -4.61 12.83
N LYS A 359 14.07 -4.13 14.07
CA LYS A 359 13.40 -4.90 15.14
C LYS A 359 11.90 -4.68 15.23
N TRP A 360 11.38 -3.70 14.50
CA TRP A 360 9.98 -3.32 14.53
C TRP A 360 9.44 -3.04 13.16
N THR A 361 8.16 -3.27 13.02
CA THR A 361 7.39 -2.97 11.80
C THR A 361 6.25 -2.03 12.19
N VAL A 362 6.05 -0.95 11.46
CA VAL A 362 4.82 -0.16 11.53
C VAL A 362 3.98 -0.44 10.28
N VAL A 363 2.69 -0.66 10.48
CA VAL A 363 1.73 -0.95 9.40
C VAL A 363 0.51 -0.06 9.51
N MET A 364 -0.15 0.17 8.37
CA MET A 364 -1.55 0.58 8.32
C MET A 364 -2.41 -0.65 8.05
N ASP A 365 -3.34 -0.92 8.94
CA ASP A 365 -4.07 -2.17 9.01
C ASP A 365 -5.54 -1.95 9.37
N THR A 366 -6.42 -2.79 8.86
CA THR A 366 -7.84 -2.78 9.22
C THR A 366 -8.15 -3.51 10.52
N ARG A 367 -7.15 -4.16 11.16
CA ARG A 367 -7.32 -4.87 12.45
C ARG A 367 -8.00 -3.99 13.50
N GLY A 368 -8.85 -4.61 14.31
CA GLY A 368 -9.66 -3.91 15.30
C GLY A 368 -10.78 -3.07 14.73
N THR A 369 -11.14 -3.22 13.46
CA THR A 369 -12.32 -2.63 12.83
C THR A 369 -13.37 -3.67 12.46
N ASP A 370 -13.03 -4.95 12.51
CA ASP A 370 -13.82 -6.11 12.06
C ASP A 370 -14.32 -6.02 10.61
N ARG A 371 -13.65 -5.14 9.82
CA ARG A 371 -14.12 -4.80 8.48
C ARG A 371 -13.99 -5.95 7.50
N LEU A 372 -12.96 -6.80 7.67
CA LEU A 372 -12.70 -7.95 6.81
C LEU A 372 -12.85 -9.29 7.52
N SER A 373 -13.06 -9.30 8.83
CA SER A 373 -13.12 -10.53 9.63
C SER A 373 -14.20 -11.51 9.16
N PHE A 374 -15.28 -11.03 8.50
CA PHE A 374 -16.28 -11.89 7.89
C PHE A 374 -15.72 -12.73 6.72
N LEU A 375 -14.61 -12.33 6.10
CA LEU A 375 -13.88 -13.06 5.05
C LEU A 375 -12.72 -13.88 5.63
N SER A 376 -11.94 -13.29 6.55
CA SER A 376 -10.59 -13.74 6.92
C SER A 376 -10.47 -14.35 8.31
N ALA A 377 -11.48 -14.23 9.20
CA ALA A 377 -11.35 -14.64 10.59
C ALA A 377 -11.24 -16.17 10.79
N MET A 378 -11.67 -16.99 9.82
CA MET A 378 -11.49 -18.44 9.89
C MET A 378 -10.07 -18.83 9.48
N ARG A 379 -9.21 -18.98 10.48
CA ARG A 379 -7.77 -19.29 10.30
C ARG A 379 -7.54 -20.71 9.75
N GLY A 380 -6.40 -20.89 9.08
CA GLY A 380 -5.95 -22.19 8.59
C GLY A 380 -6.58 -22.66 7.27
N VAL A 381 -7.48 -21.90 6.68
CA VAL A 381 -7.99 -22.15 5.32
C VAL A 381 -6.90 -21.70 4.33
N PRO A 382 -6.35 -22.58 3.46
CA PRO A 382 -5.34 -22.15 2.50
C PRO A 382 -5.94 -21.19 1.46
N GLY A 383 -5.12 -20.26 0.97
CA GLY A 383 -5.53 -19.19 0.04
C GLY A 383 -5.84 -19.68 -1.38
N ILE A 384 -6.63 -20.75 -1.56
CA ILE A 384 -6.91 -21.30 -2.89
C ILE A 384 -7.99 -20.48 -3.62
N THR A 385 -9.06 -20.08 -2.93
CA THR A 385 -10.09 -19.19 -3.50
C THR A 385 -9.56 -17.78 -3.75
N ASP A 386 -8.41 -17.43 -3.18
CA ASP A 386 -7.74 -16.15 -3.40
C ASP A 386 -7.13 -15.98 -4.80
N LEU A 387 -7.12 -17.03 -5.61
CA LEU A 387 -6.94 -16.90 -7.06
C LEU A 387 -8.00 -15.99 -7.71
N LEU A 388 -9.14 -15.75 -7.04
CA LEU A 388 -10.26 -14.94 -7.54
C LEU A 388 -10.72 -13.82 -6.58
N SER A 389 -10.36 -13.86 -5.30
CA SER A 389 -10.97 -13.02 -4.25
C SER A 389 -10.50 -11.56 -4.22
N ALA A 390 -9.42 -11.20 -4.91
CA ALA A 390 -8.73 -9.91 -4.74
C ALA A 390 -9.65 -8.68 -4.87
N SER A 391 -10.60 -8.70 -5.81
CA SER A 391 -11.54 -7.58 -5.97
C SER A 391 -12.58 -7.52 -4.85
N ALA A 392 -13.02 -8.68 -4.31
CA ALA A 392 -13.92 -8.74 -3.16
C ALA A 392 -13.26 -8.14 -1.92
N ILE A 393 -12.04 -8.55 -1.62
CA ILE A 393 -11.26 -8.03 -0.49
C ILE A 393 -11.05 -6.52 -0.65
N SER A 394 -10.69 -6.06 -1.86
CA SER A 394 -10.51 -4.64 -2.14
C SER A 394 -11.80 -3.84 -1.95
N ALA A 395 -12.96 -4.35 -2.37
CA ALA A 395 -14.25 -3.70 -2.19
C ALA A 395 -14.66 -3.61 -0.71
N ALA A 396 -14.39 -4.66 0.07
CA ALA A 396 -14.67 -4.66 1.50
C ALA A 396 -13.75 -3.69 2.27
N ARG A 397 -12.43 -3.69 1.94
CA ARG A 397 -11.42 -2.84 2.57
C ARG A 397 -11.61 -1.36 2.30
N ASN A 398 -11.85 -1.02 1.06
CA ASN A 398 -11.95 0.36 0.60
C ASN A 398 -13.41 0.72 0.34
N ASN A 399 -13.67 1.98 0.55
CA ASN A 399 -14.96 2.55 0.35
C ASN A 399 -14.75 3.95 -0.23
N GLY A 400 -14.63 4.06 -1.55
CA GLY A 400 -14.23 5.28 -2.20
C GLY A 400 -12.89 5.79 -1.66
N LYS A 401 -12.90 6.93 -0.98
CA LYS A 401 -11.71 7.52 -0.35
C LYS A 401 -11.38 6.93 1.02
N ARG A 402 -12.27 6.19 1.64
CA ARG A 402 -12.10 5.61 2.96
C ARG A 402 -11.32 4.31 2.90
N ARG A 403 -10.40 4.04 3.82
CA ARG A 403 -9.56 2.85 3.83
C ARG A 403 -9.62 2.01 5.11
N PHE A 404 -10.35 2.41 6.13
CA PHE A 404 -10.47 1.70 7.42
C PHE A 404 -9.14 1.38 8.12
N PHE A 405 -8.05 2.04 7.75
CA PHE A 405 -6.74 1.79 8.32
C PHE A 405 -6.53 2.47 9.66
N GLN A 406 -5.79 1.79 10.54
CA GLN A 406 -5.21 2.36 11.74
C GLN A 406 -3.72 1.99 11.83
N PRO A 407 -2.88 2.81 12.45
CA PRO A 407 -1.45 2.52 12.58
C PRO A 407 -1.17 1.55 13.72
N TYR A 408 -0.42 0.48 13.43
CA TYR A 408 0.00 -0.53 14.41
C TYR A 408 1.51 -0.73 14.40
N LEU A 409 2.08 -0.92 15.60
CA LEU A 409 3.47 -1.25 15.86
C LEU A 409 3.57 -2.72 16.22
N ILE A 410 4.39 -3.49 15.49
CA ILE A 410 4.57 -4.93 15.64
C ILE A 410 6.07 -5.20 15.76
N ASP A 411 6.50 -6.12 16.63
CA ASP A 411 7.91 -6.51 16.71
C ASP A 411 8.34 -7.37 15.51
N ALA A 412 9.64 -7.58 15.34
CA ALA A 412 10.21 -8.33 14.21
C ALA A 412 9.76 -9.81 14.14
N TYR A 413 9.13 -10.32 15.19
CA TYR A 413 8.62 -11.69 15.24
C TYR A 413 7.17 -11.79 14.72
N GLY A 414 6.54 -10.67 14.39
CA GLY A 414 5.19 -10.62 13.82
C GLY A 414 4.07 -10.97 14.82
N ASP A 415 2.87 -11.09 14.28
CA ASP A 415 1.68 -11.49 15.03
C ASP A 415 1.81 -12.93 15.52
N ARG A 416 1.45 -13.19 16.78
CA ARG A 416 1.56 -14.52 17.39
C ARG A 416 0.70 -14.70 18.65
N GLY A 417 0.03 -15.82 18.78
CA GLY A 417 -0.89 -16.07 19.89
C GLY A 417 -1.99 -14.99 19.96
N SER A 418 -2.08 -14.31 21.09
CA SER A 418 -2.97 -13.15 21.27
C SER A 418 -2.29 -11.79 20.97
N TYR A 419 -1.03 -11.79 20.56
CA TYR A 419 -0.32 -10.57 20.21
C TYR A 419 -0.58 -10.16 18.75
N ALA A 420 -1.23 -9.04 18.59
CA ALA A 420 -1.54 -8.42 17.31
C ALA A 420 -0.95 -6.98 17.22
N GLY A 421 0.22 -6.76 17.84
CA GLY A 421 0.87 -5.45 17.89
C GLY A 421 0.23 -4.46 18.86
N GLN A 422 0.74 -3.22 18.81
CA GLN A 422 0.22 -2.09 19.60
C GLN A 422 -0.32 -1.01 18.67
N ARG A 423 -1.57 -0.61 18.85
CA ARG A 423 -2.14 0.52 18.11
C ARG A 423 -1.48 1.83 18.56
N LEU A 424 -0.94 2.59 17.61
CA LEU A 424 -0.20 3.84 17.92
C LEU A 424 -1.11 4.95 18.41
N ASN A 425 -2.32 5.05 17.88
CA ASN A 425 -3.28 6.12 18.18
C ASN A 425 -4.31 5.73 19.24
N ALA A 426 -3.94 4.82 20.16
CA ALA A 426 -4.82 4.32 21.23
C ALA A 426 -4.67 5.07 22.56
N ALA A 427 -4.32 6.37 22.53
CA ALA A 427 -4.12 7.15 23.76
C ALA A 427 -5.37 7.23 24.65
N GLY A 428 -6.55 7.15 24.05
CA GLY A 428 -7.80 7.05 24.80
C GLY A 428 -8.28 8.33 25.50
N ASP A 429 -7.62 9.46 25.25
CA ASP A 429 -7.86 10.74 25.91
C ASP A 429 -8.71 11.73 25.08
N GLY A 430 -9.24 11.29 23.92
CA GLY A 430 -10.01 12.14 23.01
C GLY A 430 -9.16 13.11 22.18
N SER A 431 -7.82 13.09 22.32
CA SER A 431 -6.94 13.91 21.51
C SER A 431 -6.98 13.49 20.02
N PRO A 432 -6.66 14.41 19.08
CA PRO A 432 -6.60 14.05 17.67
C PRO A 432 -5.73 12.81 17.41
N GLY A 433 -6.29 11.82 16.73
CA GLY A 433 -5.62 10.55 16.45
C GLY A 433 -5.73 9.49 17.53
N SER A 434 -6.34 9.77 18.68
CA SER A 434 -6.63 8.78 19.70
C SER A 434 -7.68 7.75 19.25
N ILE A 435 -7.83 6.65 20.00
CA ILE A 435 -8.88 5.65 19.77
C ILE A 435 -10.30 6.23 19.89
N ASN A 436 -10.46 7.33 20.62
CA ASN A 436 -11.73 8.02 20.80
C ASN A 436 -12.10 8.94 19.63
N ASP A 437 -11.30 8.94 18.56
CA ASP A 437 -11.57 9.69 17.33
C ASP A 437 -11.89 8.72 16.17
N PRO A 438 -13.07 8.06 16.18
CA PRO A 438 -13.41 6.96 15.27
C PRO A 438 -13.68 7.42 13.84
N LEU A 439 -13.85 8.73 13.63
CA LEU A 439 -14.19 9.29 12.32
C LEU A 439 -12.96 9.52 11.43
N TRP A 440 -11.76 9.25 11.94
CA TRP A 440 -10.51 9.43 11.20
C TRP A 440 -9.83 8.09 10.95
N ASN A 441 -9.55 7.82 9.69
CA ASN A 441 -8.81 6.63 9.27
C ASN A 441 -7.39 7.00 8.83
N GLY A 442 -6.45 6.11 9.10
CA GLY A 442 -5.10 6.19 8.58
C GLY A 442 -5.06 6.08 7.05
N ARG A 443 -4.04 6.67 6.48
CA ARG A 443 -3.73 6.62 5.04
C ARG A 443 -2.31 6.11 4.86
N ALA A 444 -1.93 5.80 3.63
CA ALA A 444 -0.58 5.40 3.31
C ALA A 444 0.36 6.63 3.28
N ASP A 445 1.60 6.55 3.66
CA ASP A 445 2.36 5.46 4.24
C ASP A 445 2.80 5.87 5.65
N PRO A 446 2.84 4.97 6.67
CA PRO A 446 3.49 5.28 7.92
C PRO A 446 5.01 5.27 7.72
N LYS A 447 5.75 6.13 8.43
CA LYS A 447 7.20 6.23 8.30
C LYS A 447 7.91 6.43 9.63
N TRP A 448 8.96 5.64 9.86
CA TRP A 448 9.86 5.81 10.99
C TRP A 448 10.75 7.04 10.81
N SER A 449 11.04 7.72 11.92
CA SER A 449 12.16 8.66 11.96
C SER A 449 13.50 7.91 11.88
N PRO A 450 14.54 8.51 11.27
CA PRO A 450 15.87 7.90 11.19
C PRO A 450 16.48 7.50 12.53
N ASP A 451 16.10 8.16 13.62
CA ASP A 451 16.54 7.86 14.99
C ASP A 451 15.62 6.86 15.75
N GLY A 452 14.55 6.37 15.11
CA GLY A 452 13.67 5.36 15.68
C GLY A 452 12.80 5.81 16.85
N THR A 453 12.69 7.13 17.10
CA THR A 453 11.92 7.67 18.24
C THR A 453 10.52 8.15 17.85
N HIS A 454 10.26 8.30 16.56
CA HIS A 454 8.98 8.82 16.06
C HIS A 454 8.45 7.99 14.89
N ILE A 455 7.14 8.00 14.72
CA ILE A 455 6.45 7.48 13.54
C ILE A 455 5.53 8.56 13.01
N ALA A 456 5.75 9.00 11.75
CA ALA A 456 4.86 9.90 11.05
C ALA A 456 3.80 9.11 10.28
N TYR A 457 2.58 9.61 10.25
CA TYR A 457 1.49 9.08 9.45
C TYR A 457 0.45 10.16 9.20
N TRP A 458 -0.51 9.93 8.32
CA TRP A 458 -1.58 10.88 8.08
C TRP A 458 -2.95 10.22 8.08
N GLN A 459 -3.97 11.01 8.29
CA GLN A 459 -5.35 10.55 8.41
C GLN A 459 -6.26 11.39 7.52
N SER A 460 -7.33 10.74 7.04
CA SER A 460 -8.47 11.42 6.42
C SER A 460 -9.73 11.20 7.24
N LEU A 461 -10.61 12.18 7.22
CA LEU A 461 -11.96 12.06 7.77
C LEU A 461 -12.70 10.93 7.04
N ALA A 462 -13.24 9.98 7.80
CA ALA A 462 -13.91 8.80 7.27
C ALA A 462 -15.37 9.14 6.93
N VAL A 463 -15.65 9.31 5.64
CA VAL A 463 -17.00 9.55 5.12
C VAL A 463 -17.40 8.39 4.23
N ALA A 464 -18.52 7.75 4.52
CA ALA A 464 -19.05 6.67 3.69
C ALA A 464 -19.58 7.23 2.35
N PRO A 465 -19.48 6.49 1.22
CA PRO A 465 -19.95 6.96 -0.08
C PRO A 465 -21.43 7.38 -0.08
N ASP A 466 -22.28 6.61 0.60
CA ASP A 466 -23.72 6.84 0.68
C ASP A 466 -24.16 7.38 2.05
N CYS A 467 -23.32 8.17 2.71
CA CYS A 467 -23.69 8.73 4.00
C CYS A 467 -24.99 9.55 3.91
N GLY A 468 -25.80 9.49 4.96
CA GLY A 468 -27.09 10.21 5.05
C GLY A 468 -28.26 9.56 4.32
N GLY A 469 -28.05 8.47 3.57
CA GLY A 469 -29.12 7.67 2.94
C GLY A 469 -29.53 6.46 3.79
N GLN A 470 -29.58 5.29 3.18
CA GLN A 470 -29.78 4.02 3.89
C GLN A 470 -28.49 3.51 4.58
N ASN A 471 -27.41 4.24 4.44
CA ASN A 471 -26.11 3.91 5.01
C ASN A 471 -26.14 4.13 6.53
N PRO A 472 -25.69 3.16 7.34
CA PRO A 472 -25.66 3.28 8.81
C PRO A 472 -24.59 4.27 9.30
N LEU A 473 -23.65 4.69 8.44
CA LEU A 473 -22.59 5.61 8.80
C LEU A 473 -23.04 7.07 8.66
N PRO A 474 -22.67 7.94 9.60
CA PRO A 474 -23.01 9.37 9.53
C PRO A 474 -22.26 10.06 8.39
N CYS A 475 -22.74 11.26 8.03
CA CYS A 475 -22.01 12.24 7.22
C CYS A 475 -21.28 13.20 8.16
N PRO A 476 -20.06 12.88 8.63
CA PRO A 476 -19.37 13.71 9.61
C PRO A 476 -18.89 15.00 8.96
N VAL A 477 -19.00 16.09 9.72
CA VAL A 477 -18.35 17.37 9.42
C VAL A 477 -17.09 17.45 10.26
N SER A 478 -15.97 17.85 9.65
CA SER A 478 -14.71 17.98 10.37
C SER A 478 -14.78 19.08 11.43
N THR A 479 -14.37 18.76 12.64
CA THR A 479 -14.14 19.72 13.74
C THR A 479 -12.70 20.24 13.80
N ALA A 480 -11.82 19.77 12.90
CA ALA A 480 -10.45 20.25 12.82
C ALA A 480 -10.38 21.72 12.37
N PRO A 481 -9.31 22.47 12.71
CA PRO A 481 -9.17 23.88 12.35
C PRO A 481 -9.43 24.14 10.86
N GLY A 482 -10.33 25.06 10.56
CA GLY A 482 -10.77 25.41 9.21
C GLY A 482 -11.64 24.33 8.53
N GLY A 483 -12.07 23.30 9.26
CA GLY A 483 -12.87 22.20 8.69
C GLY A 483 -12.08 21.25 7.80
N ARG A 484 -10.75 21.15 7.95
CA ARG A 484 -9.90 20.26 7.14
C ARG A 484 -10.29 18.80 7.30
N THR A 485 -10.22 18.08 6.21
CA THR A 485 -10.57 16.65 6.15
C THR A 485 -9.36 15.73 6.16
N GLU A 486 -8.15 16.27 6.20
CA GLU A 486 -6.89 15.52 6.26
C GLU A 486 -5.96 16.16 7.28
N ARG A 487 -5.15 15.34 7.97
CA ARG A 487 -4.22 15.80 9.00
C ARG A 487 -2.95 14.95 9.04
N LEU A 488 -1.83 15.60 9.32
CA LEU A 488 -0.54 14.97 9.50
C LEU A 488 -0.33 14.68 10.99
N MET A 489 -0.01 13.45 11.32
CA MET A 489 0.14 12.94 12.68
C MET A 489 1.55 12.46 12.93
N ILE A 490 1.96 12.51 14.20
CA ILE A 490 3.19 11.90 14.68
C ILE A 490 2.92 11.17 15.99
N ALA A 491 3.46 9.95 16.10
CA ALA A 491 3.52 9.19 17.33
C ALA A 491 4.94 9.28 17.89
N ASP A 492 5.09 9.87 19.06
CA ASP A 492 6.34 9.97 19.80
C ASP A 492 6.46 8.73 20.70
N LEU A 493 7.47 7.88 20.49
CA LEU A 493 7.76 6.68 21.28
C LEU A 493 8.62 7.10 22.48
N THR A 494 7.98 7.58 23.53
CA THR A 494 8.63 8.36 24.59
C THR A 494 9.59 7.59 25.48
N SER A 495 9.59 6.25 25.42
CA SER A 495 10.52 5.38 26.15
C SER A 495 11.78 5.01 25.35
N ARG A 496 11.81 5.31 24.06
CA ARG A 496 12.92 4.92 23.18
C ARG A 496 14.02 5.98 23.15
N PRO A 497 15.29 5.60 23.41
CA PRO A 497 16.41 6.48 23.09
C PRO A 497 16.63 6.55 21.59
N PRO A 498 17.20 7.66 21.06
CA PRO A 498 17.63 7.73 19.68
C PRO A 498 18.56 6.57 19.31
N GLN A 499 18.28 5.96 18.17
CA GLN A 499 19.02 4.81 17.66
C GLN A 499 19.97 5.24 16.54
N THR A 500 21.04 4.47 16.34
CA THR A 500 21.85 4.57 15.12
C THR A 500 21.23 3.68 14.07
N ARG A 501 21.03 4.23 12.87
CA ARG A 501 20.54 3.47 11.72
C ARG A 501 21.55 2.38 11.34
N GLU A 502 21.09 1.20 11.03
CA GLU A 502 21.93 0.15 10.45
C GLU A 502 22.57 0.63 9.14
N PRO A 503 23.83 0.25 8.88
CA PRO A 503 24.48 0.58 7.63
C PRO A 503 23.72 0.02 6.43
N VAL A 504 23.53 0.83 5.41
CA VAL A 504 22.92 0.38 4.16
C VAL A 504 23.84 -0.60 3.45
N VAL A 505 23.31 -1.75 3.09
CA VAL A 505 24.04 -2.77 2.34
C VAL A 505 23.93 -2.43 0.85
N PRO A 506 25.05 -2.37 0.12
CA PRO A 506 25.01 -2.20 -1.33
C PRO A 506 24.22 -3.35 -1.99
N VAL A 507 23.30 -2.99 -2.88
CA VAL A 507 22.54 -3.98 -3.66
C VAL A 507 23.02 -4.00 -5.11
N SER A 508 22.82 -5.14 -5.76
CA SER A 508 23.13 -5.30 -7.19
C SER A 508 22.11 -4.57 -8.05
N ASP A 509 22.52 -4.14 -9.25
CA ASP A 509 21.59 -3.66 -10.28
C ASP A 509 20.64 -4.78 -10.78
N THR A 510 20.99 -6.02 -10.53
CA THR A 510 20.17 -7.19 -10.88
C THR A 510 19.72 -7.93 -9.64
N VAL A 511 18.45 -8.30 -9.61
CA VAL A 511 17.86 -9.15 -8.58
C VAL A 511 17.91 -10.60 -9.08
N PRO A 512 18.66 -11.52 -8.43
CA PRO A 512 18.92 -12.86 -8.97
C PRO A 512 17.67 -13.73 -9.21
N TRP A 513 16.63 -13.52 -8.42
CA TRP A 513 15.34 -14.22 -8.54
C TRP A 513 14.29 -13.42 -9.38
N GLY A 514 14.67 -12.24 -9.85
CA GLY A 514 13.88 -11.43 -10.77
C GLY A 514 14.31 -11.67 -12.22
N VAL A 515 13.58 -11.05 -13.14
CA VAL A 515 13.88 -11.10 -14.58
C VAL A 515 14.37 -9.74 -15.06
N PRO A 516 15.58 -9.64 -15.63
CA PRO A 516 16.04 -8.42 -16.27
C PRO A 516 15.02 -7.95 -17.32
N TYR A 517 14.70 -6.66 -17.30
CA TYR A 517 13.76 -6.06 -18.24
C TYR A 517 14.53 -5.51 -19.45
N GLU A 518 14.19 -5.99 -20.64
CA GLU A 518 14.72 -5.47 -21.90
C GLU A 518 13.69 -4.51 -22.53
N PRO A 519 14.07 -3.26 -22.83
CA PRO A 519 13.17 -2.32 -23.50
C PRO A 519 12.62 -2.86 -24.82
N GLY A 520 11.32 -2.79 -25.01
CA GLY A 520 10.62 -3.37 -26.18
C GLY A 520 10.19 -4.82 -25.99
N SER A 521 10.57 -5.48 -24.88
CA SER A 521 10.06 -6.81 -24.58
C SER A 521 8.57 -6.79 -24.21
N ALA A 522 7.86 -7.85 -24.59
CA ALA A 522 6.47 -8.01 -24.19
C ALA A 522 6.36 -8.17 -22.66
N ILE A 523 5.32 -7.60 -22.08
CA ILE A 523 4.96 -7.88 -20.70
C ILE A 523 4.44 -9.32 -20.66
N PRO A 524 5.01 -10.20 -19.80
CA PRO A 524 4.55 -11.58 -19.74
C PRO A 524 3.12 -11.65 -19.23
N ALA A 525 2.33 -12.54 -19.82
CA ALA A 525 1.09 -12.94 -19.19
C ALA A 525 1.41 -13.70 -17.88
N ARG A 526 0.63 -13.47 -16.83
CA ARG A 526 0.62 -14.42 -15.71
C ARG A 526 -0.01 -15.70 -16.21
N THR A 527 0.72 -16.79 -16.09
CA THR A 527 0.15 -18.10 -16.34
C THR A 527 -0.84 -18.43 -15.19
N HIS A 528 -1.76 -19.34 -15.36
CA HIS A 528 -2.76 -19.75 -14.37
C HIS A 528 -2.91 -21.28 -14.38
N LEU A 529 -3.44 -21.84 -13.32
CA LEU A 529 -3.77 -23.27 -13.29
C LEU A 529 -4.71 -23.59 -14.46
N THR A 530 -4.40 -24.64 -15.19
CA THR A 530 -5.31 -25.15 -16.24
C THR A 530 -6.56 -25.73 -15.60
N GLN A 531 -7.66 -25.76 -16.34
CA GLN A 531 -8.89 -26.42 -15.85
C GLN A 531 -8.64 -27.88 -15.52
N GLY A 532 -9.19 -28.34 -14.41
CA GLY A 532 -9.01 -29.70 -13.92
C GLY A 532 -9.40 -29.83 -12.46
N THR A 533 -9.31 -31.07 -11.97
CA THR A 533 -9.48 -31.38 -10.55
C THR A 533 -8.15 -31.85 -9.99
N TYR A 534 -7.78 -31.26 -8.87
CA TYR A 534 -6.49 -31.45 -8.21
C TYR A 534 -6.70 -31.80 -6.73
N THR A 535 -5.72 -32.43 -6.11
CA THR A 535 -5.69 -32.66 -4.67
C THR A 535 -4.63 -31.76 -4.02
N LEU A 536 -5.00 -31.06 -2.97
CA LEU A 536 -4.08 -30.36 -2.07
C LEU A 536 -4.03 -31.12 -0.75
N ASP A 537 -2.88 -31.73 -0.42
CA ASP A 537 -2.69 -32.44 0.84
C ASP A 537 -2.48 -31.46 2.00
N GLY A 538 -3.13 -31.69 3.14
CA GLY A 538 -2.85 -30.99 4.39
C GLY A 538 -1.46 -31.39 4.93
N LYS A 539 -0.68 -30.41 5.43
CA LYS A 539 0.68 -30.66 5.94
C LYS A 539 0.74 -31.64 7.11
N LYS A 540 -0.40 -31.85 7.80
CA LYS A 540 -0.51 -32.80 8.94
C LYS A 540 -1.50 -33.92 8.68
N SER A 541 -2.66 -33.61 8.09
CA SER A 541 -3.67 -34.63 7.78
C SER A 541 -4.68 -34.11 6.75
N GLY A 542 -5.44 -35.04 6.19
CA GLY A 542 -6.54 -34.77 5.27
C GLY A 542 -6.11 -34.12 3.96
N SER A 543 -7.10 -33.73 3.19
CA SER A 543 -6.85 -33.12 1.88
C SER A 543 -7.99 -32.16 1.50
N ALA A 544 -7.74 -31.37 0.46
CA ALA A 544 -8.77 -30.61 -0.23
C ALA A 544 -8.79 -31.02 -1.71
N GLU A 545 -9.97 -31.34 -2.22
CA GLU A 545 -10.19 -31.47 -3.67
C GLU A 545 -10.45 -30.08 -4.24
N VAL A 546 -9.68 -29.69 -5.24
CA VAL A 546 -9.72 -28.36 -5.88
C VAL A 546 -10.09 -28.52 -7.34
N THR A 547 -11.25 -28.04 -7.74
CA THR A 547 -11.67 -27.98 -9.14
C THR A 547 -11.52 -26.56 -9.68
N VAL A 548 -10.74 -26.42 -10.73
CA VAL A 548 -10.49 -25.17 -11.45
C VAL A 548 -11.19 -25.19 -12.79
N THR A 549 -11.93 -24.12 -13.10
CA THR A 549 -12.55 -23.91 -14.42
C THR A 549 -12.01 -22.62 -15.03
N GLU A 550 -11.63 -22.68 -16.30
CA GLU A 550 -11.18 -21.52 -17.09
C GLU A 550 -12.38 -20.80 -17.72
N ASN A 551 -12.17 -19.55 -18.10
CA ASN A 551 -13.12 -18.80 -18.92
C ASN A 551 -13.20 -19.41 -20.34
N SER A 552 -14.21 -19.01 -21.14
CA SER A 552 -14.46 -19.56 -22.48
C SER A 552 -13.27 -19.40 -23.44
N THR A 553 -12.40 -18.42 -23.23
CA THR A 553 -11.19 -18.19 -24.03
C THR A 553 -9.95 -18.89 -23.50
N ARG A 554 -10.04 -19.54 -22.35
CA ARG A 554 -8.94 -20.20 -21.62
C ARG A 554 -7.74 -19.26 -21.34
N THR A 555 -8.06 -18.02 -21.06
CA THR A 555 -7.04 -16.99 -20.76
C THR A 555 -6.97 -16.67 -19.27
N ALA A 556 -7.89 -17.18 -18.46
CA ALA A 556 -7.93 -16.94 -17.03
C ALA A 556 -8.87 -17.95 -16.32
N ILE A 557 -8.63 -18.16 -15.03
CA ILE A 557 -9.54 -18.92 -14.16
C ILE A 557 -10.84 -18.14 -13.99
N SER A 558 -11.98 -18.80 -14.15
CA SER A 558 -13.31 -18.24 -13.89
C SER A 558 -13.95 -18.79 -12.62
N THR A 559 -13.68 -20.06 -12.26
CA THR A 559 -14.24 -20.68 -11.06
C THR A 559 -13.20 -21.51 -10.33
N VAL A 560 -13.22 -21.43 -9.02
CA VAL A 560 -12.48 -22.31 -8.09
C VAL A 560 -13.47 -22.89 -7.12
N ALA A 561 -13.58 -24.22 -7.07
CA ALA A 561 -14.38 -24.96 -6.10
C ALA A 561 -13.45 -25.86 -5.26
N VAL A 562 -13.61 -25.82 -3.95
CA VAL A 562 -12.79 -26.56 -2.99
C VAL A 562 -13.67 -27.37 -2.06
N THR A 563 -13.37 -28.66 -1.90
CA THR A 563 -14.00 -29.55 -0.92
C THR A 563 -12.93 -30.01 0.07
N TYR A 564 -13.04 -29.61 1.32
CA TYR A 564 -12.12 -29.98 2.39
C TYR A 564 -12.58 -31.26 3.10
N GLN A 565 -11.64 -32.20 3.33
CA GLN A 565 -11.87 -33.47 4.01
C GLN A 565 -10.79 -33.65 5.09
N ASP A 566 -11.14 -33.33 6.33
CA ASP A 566 -10.24 -33.34 7.49
C ASP A 566 -8.90 -32.64 7.25
N TYR A 567 -8.91 -31.60 6.41
CA TYR A 567 -7.73 -30.85 6.02
C TYR A 567 -7.11 -30.14 7.23
N SER A 568 -5.81 -30.35 7.44
CA SER A 568 -5.08 -29.74 8.55
C SER A 568 -3.62 -29.48 8.22
N ASP A 569 -3.19 -28.23 8.43
CA ASP A 569 -1.79 -27.83 8.35
C ASP A 569 -1.10 -27.79 9.72
N ASP A 570 -1.85 -27.63 10.82
CA ASP A 570 -1.32 -27.45 12.18
C ASP A 570 -1.41 -28.70 13.07
N GLY A 571 -2.23 -29.70 12.70
CA GLY A 571 -2.49 -30.91 13.47
C GLY A 571 -3.34 -30.69 14.73
N ARG A 572 -3.85 -29.46 14.93
CA ARG A 572 -4.74 -29.11 16.02
C ARG A 572 -6.19 -29.00 15.59
N TYR A 573 -6.40 -28.44 14.42
CA TYR A 573 -7.73 -28.24 13.87
C TYR A 573 -7.86 -28.93 12.53
N VAL A 574 -9.05 -29.43 12.22
CA VAL A 574 -9.44 -29.91 10.88
C VAL A 574 -10.49 -29.01 10.28
N ILE A 575 -10.41 -28.85 8.97
CA ILE A 575 -11.38 -28.11 8.15
C ILE A 575 -12.15 -29.12 7.31
N ASN A 576 -13.46 -28.99 7.31
CA ASN A 576 -14.39 -29.76 6.50
C ASN A 576 -15.39 -28.81 5.82
N GLY A 577 -15.94 -29.24 4.69
CA GLY A 577 -16.96 -28.52 3.96
C GLY A 577 -16.52 -28.03 2.58
N THR A 578 -17.29 -27.11 2.01
CA THR A 578 -17.10 -26.67 0.62
C THR A 578 -17.02 -25.15 0.52
N GLU A 579 -16.22 -24.68 -0.42
CA GLU A 579 -16.17 -23.27 -0.81
C GLU A 579 -16.04 -23.15 -2.33
N THR A 580 -16.90 -22.36 -2.96
CA THR A 580 -16.86 -22.11 -4.41
C THR A 580 -16.90 -20.62 -4.68
N MET A 581 -16.01 -20.15 -5.52
CA MET A 581 -15.99 -18.78 -5.99
C MET A 581 -15.97 -18.73 -7.51
N THR A 582 -16.84 -17.92 -8.09
CA THR A 582 -16.87 -17.62 -9.53
C THR A 582 -16.64 -16.13 -9.75
N LEU A 583 -15.77 -15.80 -10.68
CA LEU A 583 -15.44 -14.43 -11.08
C LEU A 583 -15.77 -14.23 -12.56
N GLN A 584 -16.59 -13.24 -12.84
CA GLN A 584 -16.88 -12.76 -14.18
C GLN A 584 -16.35 -11.33 -14.32
N ASN A 585 -15.64 -11.06 -15.40
CA ASN A 585 -15.11 -9.74 -15.72
C ASN A 585 -15.85 -9.22 -16.96
N ASP A 586 -16.75 -8.27 -16.79
CA ASP A 586 -17.39 -7.58 -17.93
C ASP A 586 -16.41 -6.61 -18.62
N THR A 587 -15.51 -6.02 -17.84
CA THR A 587 -14.37 -5.22 -18.28
C THR A 587 -13.19 -5.43 -17.31
N PRO A 588 -11.97 -5.00 -17.63
CA PRO A 588 -10.85 -5.04 -16.68
C PRO A 588 -11.11 -4.32 -15.35
N PHE A 589 -12.10 -3.42 -15.32
CA PHE A 589 -12.45 -2.61 -14.17
C PHE A 589 -13.83 -2.94 -13.56
N HIS A 590 -14.50 -3.97 -14.05
CA HIS A 590 -15.82 -4.37 -13.54
C HIS A 590 -15.88 -5.88 -13.34
N ASN A 591 -16.06 -6.28 -12.09
CA ASN A 591 -16.03 -7.66 -11.64
C ASN A 591 -17.35 -8.05 -10.95
N LYS A 592 -17.88 -9.22 -11.28
CA LYS A 592 -18.96 -9.89 -10.56
C LYS A 592 -18.43 -11.15 -9.90
N ILE A 593 -18.71 -11.31 -8.62
CA ILE A 593 -18.30 -12.46 -7.83
C ILE A 593 -19.54 -13.15 -7.28
N ASP A 594 -19.60 -14.47 -7.51
CA ASP A 594 -20.53 -15.37 -6.84
C ASP A 594 -19.74 -16.25 -5.89
N TRP A 595 -20.06 -16.20 -4.59
CA TRP A 595 -19.36 -16.93 -3.54
C TRP A 595 -20.34 -17.79 -2.74
N PHE A 596 -20.02 -19.07 -2.62
CA PHE A 596 -20.73 -20.04 -1.78
C PHE A 596 -19.72 -20.64 -0.81
N SER A 597 -20.04 -20.67 0.47
CA SER A 597 -19.17 -21.25 1.51
C SER A 597 -20.03 -21.93 2.58
N ASP A 598 -19.65 -23.15 2.95
CA ASP A 598 -20.10 -23.86 4.14
C ASP A 598 -18.91 -24.62 4.72
N LEU A 599 -18.07 -23.89 5.45
CA LEU A 599 -16.86 -24.43 6.07
C LEU A 599 -17.04 -24.54 7.58
N VAL A 600 -16.50 -25.62 8.14
CA VAL A 600 -16.44 -25.88 9.57
C VAL A 600 -15.00 -26.23 9.97
N ARG A 601 -14.48 -25.54 10.98
CA ARG A 601 -13.19 -25.83 11.61
C ARG A 601 -13.40 -26.38 13.00
N THR A 602 -12.88 -27.59 13.25
CA THR A 602 -13.09 -28.36 14.48
C THR A 602 -11.76 -28.62 15.18
N ASP A 603 -11.69 -28.43 16.50
CA ASP A 603 -10.56 -28.81 17.32
C ASP A 603 -10.49 -30.34 17.43
N ILE A 604 -9.38 -30.95 17.02
CA ILE A 604 -9.20 -32.40 16.95
C ILE A 604 -9.25 -33.03 18.36
N GLY A 605 -8.66 -32.34 19.35
CA GLY A 605 -8.55 -32.87 20.70
C GLY A 605 -9.86 -32.90 21.46
N THR A 606 -10.75 -31.95 21.19
CA THR A 606 -12.02 -31.79 21.93
C THR A 606 -13.26 -32.13 21.10
N GLY A 607 -13.15 -32.23 19.78
CA GLY A 607 -14.30 -32.36 18.86
C GLY A 607 -15.19 -31.11 18.80
N ARG A 608 -14.79 -29.99 19.40
CA ARG A 608 -15.58 -28.77 19.43
C ARG A 608 -15.41 -27.99 18.14
N VAL A 609 -16.52 -27.49 17.58
CA VAL A 609 -16.49 -26.52 16.49
C VAL A 609 -15.88 -25.21 17.00
N HIS A 610 -14.76 -24.82 16.40
CA HIS A 610 -14.03 -23.59 16.69
C HIS A 610 -14.50 -22.45 15.79
N ALA A 611 -14.68 -22.71 14.48
CA ALA A 611 -15.11 -21.69 13.55
C ALA A 611 -16.01 -22.23 12.43
N THR A 612 -16.85 -21.36 11.87
CA THR A 612 -17.61 -21.63 10.65
C THR A 612 -17.56 -20.43 9.72
N LYS A 613 -17.57 -20.66 8.40
CA LYS A 613 -17.71 -19.63 7.37
C LYS A 613 -18.83 -20.02 6.43
N ARG A 614 -19.92 -19.24 6.39
CA ARG A 614 -21.15 -19.62 5.70
C ARG A 614 -21.75 -18.48 4.90
N THR A 615 -22.21 -18.80 3.69
CA THR A 615 -23.07 -17.93 2.90
C THR A 615 -24.55 -18.25 3.17
N SER A 616 -25.45 -17.32 2.83
CA SER A 616 -26.87 -17.63 2.67
C SER A 616 -27.08 -18.70 1.59
N PRO A 617 -28.21 -19.41 1.59
CA PRO A 617 -28.48 -20.50 0.61
C PRO A 617 -28.42 -20.02 -0.85
N ASP A 618 -28.75 -18.78 -1.11
CA ASP A 618 -28.69 -18.14 -2.42
C ASP A 618 -27.30 -17.58 -2.76
N GLY A 619 -26.33 -17.72 -1.83
CA GLY A 619 -24.94 -17.28 -2.01
C GLY A 619 -24.66 -15.89 -1.45
N PHE A 620 -23.45 -15.42 -1.71
CA PHE A 620 -22.97 -14.06 -1.45
C PHE A 620 -22.43 -13.48 -2.77
N HIS A 621 -23.05 -12.41 -3.25
CA HIS A 621 -22.79 -11.88 -4.57
C HIS A 621 -22.32 -10.44 -4.47
N LEU A 622 -21.25 -10.13 -5.20
CA LEU A 622 -20.66 -8.80 -5.28
C LEU A 622 -20.64 -8.30 -6.72
N ASP A 623 -21.02 -7.04 -6.91
CA ASP A 623 -20.86 -6.29 -8.16
C ASP A 623 -19.91 -5.13 -7.90
N ILE A 624 -18.70 -5.19 -8.49
CA ILE A 624 -17.57 -4.35 -8.08
C ILE A 624 -17.06 -3.54 -9.25
N THR A 625 -17.14 -2.22 -9.14
CA THR A 625 -16.38 -1.31 -10.00
C THR A 625 -15.05 -0.98 -9.33
N VAL A 626 -13.98 -1.47 -9.94
CA VAL A 626 -12.60 -1.24 -9.54
C VAL A 626 -12.30 0.27 -9.53
N GLY A 627 -11.72 0.74 -8.44
CA GLY A 627 -11.39 2.15 -8.24
C GLY A 627 -12.44 2.95 -7.47
N THR A 628 -13.72 2.62 -7.55
CA THR A 628 -14.72 3.17 -6.61
C THR A 628 -14.77 2.38 -5.32
N ASN A 629 -14.58 1.05 -5.40
CA ASN A 629 -14.53 0.12 -4.27
C ASN A 629 -15.65 0.37 -3.23
N LYS A 630 -16.84 0.69 -3.70
CA LYS A 630 -18.02 0.80 -2.86
C LYS A 630 -18.52 -0.60 -2.55
N PHE A 631 -18.63 -0.95 -1.28
CA PHE A 631 -19.16 -2.25 -0.89
C PHE A 631 -20.66 -2.35 -1.25
N GLN A 632 -20.98 -3.32 -2.06
CA GLN A 632 -22.36 -3.59 -2.51
C GLN A 632 -22.51 -5.09 -2.71
N ALA A 633 -23.33 -5.72 -1.87
CA ALA A 633 -23.55 -7.16 -1.87
C ALA A 633 -25.05 -7.51 -1.86
N THR A 634 -25.39 -8.66 -2.42
CA THR A 634 -26.65 -9.38 -2.19
C THR A 634 -26.36 -10.76 -1.61
N GLY A 635 -27.31 -11.33 -0.86
CA GLY A 635 -27.03 -12.47 0.00
C GLY A 635 -26.13 -12.12 1.18
N THR A 636 -25.65 -13.12 1.91
CA THR A 636 -24.82 -12.91 3.09
C THR A 636 -23.61 -13.84 3.13
N LEU A 637 -22.53 -13.36 3.73
CA LEU A 637 -21.38 -14.16 4.16
C LEU A 637 -21.08 -13.83 5.63
N THR A 638 -21.02 -14.86 6.46
CA THR A 638 -20.78 -14.73 7.90
C THR A 638 -19.71 -15.70 8.34
N THR A 639 -18.76 -15.23 9.14
CA THR A 639 -17.79 -16.07 9.83
C THR A 639 -18.03 -16.01 11.33
N THR A 640 -18.05 -17.18 11.98
CA THR A 640 -18.16 -17.29 13.44
C THR A 640 -16.90 -17.94 13.98
N VAL A 641 -16.29 -17.37 15.01
CA VAL A 641 -15.09 -17.91 15.69
C VAL A 641 -15.34 -17.92 17.19
N ASP A 642 -15.26 -19.04 17.83
CA ASP A 642 -15.53 -19.24 19.29
C ASP A 642 -16.83 -18.57 19.78
N GLY A 643 -17.85 -18.57 18.91
CA GLY A 643 -19.17 -17.98 19.19
C GLY A 643 -19.28 -16.48 18.87
N HIS A 644 -18.19 -15.80 18.56
CA HIS A 644 -18.23 -14.43 18.05
C HIS A 644 -18.58 -14.42 16.56
N VAL A 645 -19.56 -13.60 16.16
CA VAL A 645 -20.09 -13.55 14.80
C VAL A 645 -19.60 -12.31 14.08
N TYR A 646 -18.89 -12.50 12.97
CA TYR A 646 -18.46 -11.47 12.06
C TYR A 646 -19.38 -11.42 10.84
N ASN A 647 -20.09 -10.32 10.68
CA ASN A 647 -20.99 -10.10 9.56
C ASN A 647 -20.34 -9.21 8.50
N GLN A 648 -20.78 -9.38 7.26
CA GLN A 648 -20.39 -8.45 6.20
C GLN A 648 -20.78 -7.01 6.51
N PRO A 649 -20.07 -6.03 5.97
CA PRO A 649 -20.44 -4.60 6.10
C PRO A 649 -21.80 -4.31 5.46
N ALA A 650 -22.43 -3.24 5.92
CA ALA A 650 -23.62 -2.73 5.24
C ALA A 650 -23.26 -2.18 3.85
N ASN A 651 -24.21 -2.28 2.91
CA ASN A 651 -24.05 -1.73 1.58
C ASN A 651 -23.87 -0.20 1.62
N GLY A 652 -23.06 0.34 0.70
CA GLY A 652 -22.76 1.77 0.65
C GLY A 652 -21.75 2.27 1.67
N THR A 653 -21.12 1.36 2.46
CA THR A 653 -20.17 1.74 3.53
C THR A 653 -18.71 1.60 3.14
#